data_29d88f642bff6f34d687035f251f98e0
#
_entry.id   29d88f642bff6f34d687035f251f98e0
#
_cell.length_a   1.000
_cell.length_b   1.000
_cell.length_c   1.000
_cell.angle_alpha   90.00
_cell.angle_beta   90.00
_cell.angle_gamma   90.00
#
_symmetry.space_group_name_H-M   'P 1'
#
loop_
_entity.id
_entity.type
_entity.pdbx_description
1 polymer ?
#
loop_
_entity_poly.entity_id
_entity_poly.type
_entity_poly.pdbx_seq_one_letter_code
_entity_poly.pdbx_strand_id
1 'polypeptide(L)'
;LSAKEIDAMSAEEVRRKLLQYWVTEARDVPPKKIQTMSNQALESELDQAGWSIHRLKFFPTVDELGGLHIVGTERHESRRIDNQLRGRSGRQGDEGQTRFYLALDDDLMKMFAGRTTLNVLSRMGMKEGDAIEAPMLSRAVEKAQRKVEERNFQMRKSILDYDEPMEVQRRNFYGRRQPILEGRAIKDVVLKFLDEAVADAVATYLSPMHIPGAISQWVWEAFGVMIDAERFKGKDRDQVMKTILTDAPEEAASQINVTIGEYIPEDSDSSEWDRDGVIEWARNTYGVVITDEIIETEGRLGVVQRLEAASQAKFASIDLSPLEPYLLPGYGVKDLMHWAERMIGSPLDAEKMGAMREPIEATRRMQEAVRAAYRKRELEYPIDFAIEFVNINIQAFPEASLTQFCGWARGRFELNWTPQALPSADPAELRRILLVEAQTWDSNRINDRVTRILAALVAATPAAAENAELMTDAVDGWLVQNVFIRMTDSERAEVKSDPESFLRQRLMRLLREELEQFERFVLLQILDQAWKDHLHSMDQMRDSISFRSFSQKDPRIEFKKESSRLFGEMLSNVRERVTDLVFKGKLSPQAMRPPTPSVVTNETEIDQTAEKIAEPTASAQIASVVPTQAQERDIAIAEQAGAPAGRTAAAVAASGTSMNRAPKVVVPIGGPMAVGRNENCPCGSGKKYKQCCGKK
;
A
#
# COMPACT_ATOMS: atom_id res chain seq x y z
N LEU A 1 -43.13 48.35 -41.44
CA LEU A 1 -43.11 49.43 -40.47
C LEU A 1 -41.70 49.63 -39.95
N SER A 2 -41.21 50.83 -39.91
CA SER A 2 -39.96 51.18 -39.27
C SER A 2 -40.15 51.29 -37.73
N ALA A 3 -39.07 51.12 -36.93
CA ALA A 3 -39.17 51.25 -35.47
C ALA A 3 -39.78 52.64 -35.07
N LYS A 4 -39.42 53.72 -35.76
CA LYS A 4 -39.98 55.05 -35.50
C LYS A 4 -41.49 55.19 -35.78
N GLU A 5 -42.01 54.44 -36.74
CA GLU A 5 -43.45 54.43 -37.04
C GLU A 5 -44.21 53.61 -35.99
N ILE A 6 -43.61 52.56 -35.46
CA ILE A 6 -44.18 51.73 -34.37
C ILE A 6 -44.27 52.56 -33.09
N ASP A 7 -43.20 53.27 -32.73
CA ASP A 7 -43.12 54.10 -31.51
C ASP A 7 -44.11 55.25 -31.53
N ALA A 8 -44.56 55.73 -32.75
CA ALA A 8 -45.54 56.80 -32.92
C ALA A 8 -47.03 56.34 -32.91
N MET A 9 -47.27 55.02 -32.87
CA MET A 9 -48.60 54.41 -32.88
C MET A 9 -49.11 54.09 -31.49
N SER A 10 -50.42 54.16 -31.30
CA SER A 10 -51.05 53.61 -30.10
C SER A 10 -50.97 52.07 -30.10
N ALA A 11 -51.00 51.46 -28.92
CA ALA A 11 -50.97 49.99 -28.75
C ALA A 11 -52.11 49.30 -29.55
N GLU A 12 -53.31 49.96 -29.67
CA GLU A 12 -54.40 49.41 -30.44
C GLU A 12 -54.14 49.46 -31.95
N GLU A 13 -53.50 50.48 -32.42
CA GLU A 13 -53.11 50.61 -33.82
C GLU A 13 -52.04 49.61 -34.22
N VAL A 14 -51.05 49.42 -33.36
CA VAL A 14 -50.04 48.40 -33.56
C VAL A 14 -50.68 47.00 -33.58
N ARG A 15 -51.58 46.70 -32.64
CA ARG A 15 -52.32 45.43 -32.59
C ARG A 15 -53.13 45.22 -33.87
N ARG A 16 -53.84 46.24 -34.33
CA ARG A 16 -54.64 46.17 -35.56
C ARG A 16 -53.76 45.84 -36.77
N LYS A 17 -52.64 46.52 -36.92
CA LYS A 17 -51.72 46.29 -38.04
C LYS A 17 -51.07 44.88 -37.98
N LEU A 18 -50.77 44.44 -36.81
CA LEU A 18 -50.24 43.03 -36.61
C LEU A 18 -51.32 42.01 -37.01
N LEU A 19 -52.57 42.20 -36.56
CA LEU A 19 -53.67 41.27 -36.93
C LEU A 19 -53.86 41.25 -38.42
N GLN A 20 -53.83 42.38 -39.04
CA GLN A 20 -53.97 42.50 -40.50
C GLN A 20 -52.82 41.79 -41.24
N TYR A 21 -51.60 41.98 -40.78
CA TYR A 21 -50.42 41.33 -41.33
C TYR A 21 -50.53 39.81 -41.18
N TRP A 22 -50.85 39.34 -40.00
CA TRP A 22 -50.95 37.92 -39.74
C TRP A 22 -52.04 37.19 -40.49
N VAL A 23 -53.19 37.85 -40.69
CA VAL A 23 -54.28 37.34 -41.53
C VAL A 23 -53.86 37.28 -43.00
N THR A 24 -53.06 38.25 -43.46
CA THR A 24 -52.48 38.21 -44.81
C THR A 24 -51.58 37.08 -45.05
N GLU A 25 -50.76 36.68 -44.03
CA GLU A 25 -49.87 35.56 -44.11
C GLU A 25 -50.55 34.18 -43.89
N ALA A 26 -51.59 34.15 -43.05
CA ALA A 26 -52.25 32.90 -42.67
C ALA A 26 -53.30 32.42 -43.65
N ARG A 27 -53.93 33.38 -44.46
CA ARG A 27 -55.04 33.13 -45.42
C ARG A 27 -54.99 34.02 -46.62
N ASP A 28 -55.44 33.49 -47.73
CA ASP A 28 -55.60 34.27 -48.97
C ASP A 28 -56.88 35.07 -48.92
N VAL A 29 -56.87 36.14 -48.07
CA VAL A 29 -58.00 37.10 -47.96
C VAL A 29 -57.68 38.39 -48.72
N PRO A 30 -58.56 38.92 -49.59
CA PRO A 30 -58.25 40.11 -50.35
C PRO A 30 -57.89 41.31 -49.46
N PRO A 31 -56.85 42.12 -49.76
CA PRO A 31 -56.34 43.16 -48.88
C PRO A 31 -57.42 44.28 -48.59
N LYS A 32 -58.28 44.54 -49.49
CA LYS A 32 -59.40 45.47 -49.27
C LYS A 32 -60.40 45.01 -48.21
N LYS A 33 -60.60 43.68 -48.08
CA LYS A 33 -61.47 43.09 -47.08
C LYS A 33 -60.80 43.15 -45.72
N ILE A 34 -59.49 42.82 -45.62
CA ILE A 34 -58.72 42.88 -44.39
C ILE A 34 -58.75 44.30 -43.78
N GLN A 35 -58.67 45.36 -44.60
CA GLN A 35 -58.69 46.73 -44.10
C GLN A 35 -60.03 47.14 -43.45
N THR A 36 -61.12 46.55 -43.89
CA THR A 36 -62.47 46.86 -43.39
C THR A 36 -62.93 45.97 -42.24
N MET A 37 -62.25 44.89 -41.97
CA MET A 37 -62.56 43.92 -40.87
C MET A 37 -62.32 44.54 -39.50
N SER A 38 -63.18 44.20 -38.52
CA SER A 38 -62.93 44.50 -37.11
C SER A 38 -61.82 43.60 -36.54
N ASN A 39 -61.21 44.06 -35.46
CA ASN A 39 -60.16 43.25 -34.80
C ASN A 39 -60.68 41.84 -34.43
N GLN A 40 -61.92 41.76 -33.97
CA GLN A 40 -62.57 40.50 -33.63
C GLN A 40 -62.78 39.57 -34.83
N ALA A 41 -63.06 40.13 -35.99
CA ALA A 41 -63.20 39.40 -37.24
C ALA A 41 -61.83 38.92 -37.75
N LEU A 42 -60.76 39.69 -37.58
CA LEU A 42 -59.40 39.31 -37.92
C LEU A 42 -58.89 38.17 -36.98
N GLU A 43 -59.23 38.27 -35.71
CA GLU A 43 -58.90 37.18 -34.73
C GLU A 43 -59.61 35.89 -35.05
N SER A 44 -60.88 35.95 -35.45
CA SER A 44 -61.68 34.79 -35.89
C SER A 44 -61.08 34.12 -37.14
N GLU A 45 -60.58 34.90 -38.09
CA GLU A 45 -59.92 34.39 -39.30
C GLU A 45 -58.60 33.68 -38.95
N LEU A 46 -57.84 34.19 -37.99
CA LEU A 46 -56.61 33.54 -37.47
C LEU A 46 -56.93 32.23 -36.75
N ASP A 47 -57.96 32.22 -35.88
CA ASP A 47 -58.44 31.01 -35.22
C ASP A 47 -58.83 29.91 -36.20
N GLN A 48 -59.57 30.25 -37.27
CA GLN A 48 -59.97 29.35 -38.33
C GLN A 48 -58.74 28.83 -39.15
N ALA A 49 -57.70 29.67 -39.25
CA ALA A 49 -56.42 29.25 -39.84
C ALA A 49 -55.54 28.41 -38.91
N GLY A 50 -55.95 28.16 -37.65
CA GLY A 50 -55.18 27.45 -36.63
C GLY A 50 -54.07 28.28 -36.02
N TRP A 51 -54.06 29.59 -36.22
CA TRP A 51 -53.04 30.47 -35.66
C TRP A 51 -53.50 31.04 -34.32
N SER A 52 -52.73 30.89 -33.27
CA SER A 52 -53.01 31.40 -31.92
C SER A 52 -52.12 32.58 -31.50
N ILE A 53 -51.29 33.10 -32.42
CA ILE A 53 -50.31 34.18 -32.15
C ILE A 53 -50.97 35.46 -31.63
N HIS A 54 -52.21 35.79 -32.09
CA HIS A 54 -53.00 36.95 -31.66
C HIS A 54 -53.46 36.88 -30.19
N ARG A 55 -53.35 35.68 -29.54
CA ARG A 55 -53.70 35.49 -28.15
C ARG A 55 -52.49 35.70 -27.23
N LEU A 56 -51.30 35.88 -27.79
CA LEU A 56 -50.09 36.18 -27.00
C LEU A 56 -50.23 37.55 -26.35
N LYS A 57 -49.99 37.58 -25.04
CA LYS A 57 -49.90 38.81 -24.27
C LYS A 57 -48.45 39.18 -24.12
N PHE A 58 -48.10 40.43 -24.39
CA PHE A 58 -46.78 40.97 -24.14
C PHE A 58 -46.77 41.66 -22.78
N PHE A 59 -45.78 41.34 -21.99
CA PHE A 59 -45.53 41.98 -20.71
C PHE A 59 -44.18 42.69 -20.78
N PRO A 60 -44.07 43.96 -20.27
CA PRO A 60 -42.82 44.73 -20.33
C PRO A 60 -41.70 44.11 -19.53
N THR A 61 -42.03 43.42 -18.44
CA THR A 61 -41.05 42.77 -17.55
C THR A 61 -41.45 41.33 -17.28
N VAL A 62 -40.45 40.52 -16.86
CA VAL A 62 -40.66 39.10 -16.46
C VAL A 62 -41.53 39.02 -15.21
N ASP A 63 -41.45 40.01 -14.31
CA ASP A 63 -42.25 40.07 -13.08
C ASP A 63 -43.72 40.27 -13.37
N GLU A 64 -44.08 41.17 -14.30
CA GLU A 64 -45.47 41.39 -14.77
C GLU A 64 -46.07 40.16 -15.47
N LEU A 65 -45.21 39.31 -16.06
CA LEU A 65 -45.60 38.02 -16.62
C LEU A 65 -45.91 36.96 -15.53
N GLY A 66 -45.55 37.22 -14.28
CA GLY A 66 -45.66 36.29 -13.17
C GLY A 66 -44.37 35.53 -12.88
N GLY A 67 -43.22 36.12 -13.24
CA GLY A 67 -41.88 35.61 -12.98
C GLY A 67 -41.40 34.53 -13.95
N LEU A 68 -40.26 33.95 -13.63
CA LEU A 68 -39.64 32.95 -14.46
C LEU A 68 -40.41 31.61 -14.39
N HIS A 69 -40.77 31.06 -15.55
CA HIS A 69 -41.41 29.76 -15.66
C HIS A 69 -40.37 28.68 -16.01
N ILE A 70 -40.14 27.70 -15.08
CA ILE A 70 -39.20 26.59 -15.28
C ILE A 70 -39.99 25.33 -15.65
N VAL A 71 -39.62 24.74 -16.76
CA VAL A 71 -40.16 23.48 -17.25
C VAL A 71 -39.09 22.40 -17.05
N GLY A 72 -39.39 21.42 -16.20
CA GLY A 72 -38.56 20.20 -16.06
C GLY A 72 -39.13 19.10 -16.95
N THR A 73 -38.31 18.50 -17.79
CA THR A 73 -38.70 17.40 -18.69
C THR A 73 -38.47 16.01 -18.09
N GLU A 74 -37.78 15.98 -16.96
CA GLU A 74 -37.55 14.76 -16.16
C GLU A 74 -37.33 15.11 -14.68
N ARG A 75 -37.31 14.11 -13.82
CA ARG A 75 -36.96 14.26 -12.39
C ARG A 75 -35.55 13.75 -12.15
N HIS A 76 -34.80 14.46 -11.34
CA HIS A 76 -33.48 13.99 -10.89
C HIS A 76 -33.64 12.87 -9.85
N GLU A 77 -32.60 12.10 -9.67
CA GLU A 77 -32.52 11.05 -8.64
C GLU A 77 -32.69 11.61 -7.21
N SER A 78 -32.27 12.85 -6.98
CA SER A 78 -32.36 13.51 -5.69
C SER A 78 -33.37 14.67 -5.69
N ARG A 79 -34.29 14.65 -4.73
CA ARG A 79 -35.27 15.76 -4.51
C ARG A 79 -34.59 17.10 -4.26
N ARG A 80 -33.38 17.08 -3.69
CA ARG A 80 -32.60 18.30 -3.43
C ARG A 80 -32.27 19.03 -4.74
N ILE A 81 -31.90 18.28 -5.78
CA ILE A 81 -31.58 18.86 -7.09
C ILE A 81 -32.82 19.40 -7.75
N ASP A 82 -33.97 18.71 -7.70
CA ASP A 82 -35.25 19.22 -8.17
C ASP A 82 -35.64 20.52 -7.46
N ASN A 83 -35.44 20.59 -6.13
CA ASN A 83 -35.71 21.79 -5.35
C ASN A 83 -34.76 22.95 -5.70
N GLN A 84 -33.48 22.64 -6.03
CA GLN A 84 -32.56 23.67 -6.55
C GLN A 84 -32.98 24.20 -7.91
N LEU A 85 -33.51 23.34 -8.77
CA LEU A 85 -34.08 23.76 -10.07
C LEU A 85 -35.30 24.65 -9.85
N ARG A 86 -36.25 24.24 -8.98
CA ARG A 86 -37.42 25.03 -8.59
C ARG A 86 -37.02 26.38 -8.01
N GLY A 87 -36.03 26.42 -7.13
CA GLY A 87 -35.52 27.62 -6.50
C GLY A 87 -34.88 28.62 -7.47
N ARG A 88 -34.68 28.25 -8.74
CA ARG A 88 -34.23 29.21 -9.76
C ARG A 88 -35.31 30.12 -10.25
N SER A 89 -36.61 29.75 -10.13
CA SER A 89 -37.74 30.57 -10.54
C SER A 89 -38.19 31.56 -9.46
N GLY A 90 -37.88 31.31 -8.18
CA GLY A 90 -38.37 32.16 -7.07
C GLY A 90 -37.23 32.55 -6.12
N ARG A 91 -36.15 33.17 -6.63
CA ARG A 91 -35.03 33.65 -5.80
C ARG A 91 -35.43 34.87 -4.99
N GLN A 92 -35.07 34.86 -3.70
CA GLN A 92 -35.29 36.01 -2.79
C GLN A 92 -36.73 36.53 -2.70
N GLY A 93 -37.72 35.68 -3.03
CA GLY A 93 -39.12 36.04 -2.96
C GLY A 93 -39.72 36.55 -4.30
N ASP A 94 -38.93 36.47 -5.39
CA ASP A 94 -39.44 36.78 -6.72
C ASP A 94 -40.60 35.85 -7.10
N GLU A 95 -41.57 36.35 -7.85
CA GLU A 95 -42.63 35.54 -8.44
C GLU A 95 -42.04 34.55 -9.46
N GLY A 96 -42.56 33.31 -9.51
CA GLY A 96 -42.13 32.32 -10.48
C GLY A 96 -42.94 31.05 -10.42
N GLN A 97 -42.87 30.28 -11.46
CA GLN A 97 -43.60 29.01 -11.58
C GLN A 97 -42.70 27.88 -12.03
N THR A 98 -42.99 26.66 -11.55
CA THR A 98 -42.27 25.47 -12.01
C THR A 98 -43.25 24.36 -12.35
N ARG A 99 -43.03 23.68 -13.47
CA ARG A 99 -43.82 22.53 -13.88
C ARG A 99 -42.92 21.41 -14.39
N PHE A 100 -43.23 20.19 -13.97
CA PHE A 100 -42.50 19.01 -14.42
C PHE A 100 -43.42 18.16 -15.32
N TYR A 101 -42.87 17.78 -16.47
CA TYR A 101 -43.50 16.86 -17.42
C TYR A 101 -42.63 15.58 -17.44
N LEU A 102 -43.20 14.43 -17.06
CA LEU A 102 -42.49 13.19 -16.90
C LEU A 102 -43.04 12.15 -17.86
N ALA A 103 -42.17 11.38 -18.48
CA ALA A 103 -42.56 10.22 -19.26
C ALA A 103 -42.50 8.94 -18.39
N LEU A 104 -43.35 7.94 -18.71
CA LEU A 104 -43.34 6.65 -18.01
C LEU A 104 -42.11 5.82 -18.35
N ASP A 105 -41.41 6.14 -19.40
CA ASP A 105 -40.16 5.53 -19.83
C ASP A 105 -38.90 6.27 -19.35
N ASP A 106 -39.05 7.36 -18.55
CA ASP A 106 -37.93 7.98 -17.84
C ASP A 106 -37.26 6.96 -16.91
N ASP A 107 -35.94 7.07 -16.73
CA ASP A 107 -35.15 6.09 -15.96
C ASP A 107 -35.62 5.94 -14.50
N LEU A 108 -36.00 7.05 -13.86
CA LEU A 108 -36.57 7.01 -12.51
C LEU A 108 -37.89 6.23 -12.48
N MET A 109 -38.73 6.37 -13.52
CA MET A 109 -40.00 5.68 -13.63
C MET A 109 -39.80 4.19 -13.94
N LYS A 110 -38.87 3.85 -14.84
CA LYS A 110 -38.52 2.44 -15.15
C LYS A 110 -38.03 1.67 -13.93
N MET A 111 -37.23 2.30 -13.08
CA MET A 111 -36.70 1.66 -11.87
C MET A 111 -37.80 1.32 -10.84
N PHE A 112 -38.91 2.06 -10.80
CA PHE A 112 -39.91 1.94 -9.73
C PHE A 112 -41.36 1.77 -10.19
N ALA A 113 -41.70 2.18 -11.42
CA ALA A 113 -42.94 1.83 -12.06
C ALA A 113 -42.84 0.44 -12.67
N GLY A 114 -43.00 -0.58 -11.85
CA GLY A 114 -42.99 -1.95 -12.35
C GLY A 114 -44.01 -2.14 -13.52
N ARG A 115 -43.81 -3.17 -14.36
CA ARG A 115 -44.70 -3.53 -15.46
C ARG A 115 -46.19 -3.58 -15.06
N THR A 116 -46.47 -3.80 -13.77
CA THR A 116 -47.82 -3.75 -13.20
C THR A 116 -48.45 -2.36 -13.24
N THR A 117 -47.71 -1.27 -12.99
CA THR A 117 -48.20 0.09 -13.04
C THR A 117 -48.51 0.52 -14.48
N LEU A 118 -47.66 0.16 -15.43
CA LEU A 118 -47.88 0.38 -16.86
C LEU A 118 -49.12 -0.35 -17.35
N ASN A 119 -49.27 -1.64 -16.94
CA ASN A 119 -50.45 -2.45 -17.30
C ASN A 119 -51.76 -1.93 -16.67
N VAL A 120 -51.73 -1.33 -15.50
CA VAL A 120 -52.90 -0.71 -14.88
C VAL A 120 -53.28 0.56 -15.63
N LEU A 121 -52.30 1.43 -15.97
CA LEU A 121 -52.53 2.67 -16.75
C LEU A 121 -53.06 2.38 -18.16
N SER A 122 -52.51 1.39 -18.86
CA SER A 122 -53.00 0.93 -20.16
C SER A 122 -54.45 0.37 -20.10
N ARG A 123 -54.80 -0.33 -19.01
CA ARG A 123 -56.20 -0.81 -18.78
C ARG A 123 -57.17 0.34 -18.44
N MET A 124 -56.68 1.47 -17.95
CA MET A 124 -57.51 2.65 -17.73
C MET A 124 -57.80 3.42 -19.02
N GLY A 125 -57.44 2.93 -20.18
CA GLY A 125 -57.77 3.49 -21.49
C GLY A 125 -56.84 4.59 -21.96
N MET A 126 -55.64 4.70 -21.40
CA MET A 126 -54.63 5.68 -21.79
C MET A 126 -54.16 5.42 -23.23
N LYS A 127 -54.14 6.44 -24.03
CA LYS A 127 -53.56 6.45 -25.37
C LYS A 127 -52.19 7.13 -25.31
N GLU A 128 -51.35 6.79 -26.27
CA GLU A 128 -50.05 7.48 -26.44
C GLU A 128 -50.30 8.97 -26.69
N GLY A 129 -49.61 9.82 -25.89
CA GLY A 129 -49.75 11.26 -25.91
C GLY A 129 -50.70 11.87 -24.87
N ASP A 130 -51.49 11.06 -24.12
CA ASP A 130 -52.36 11.54 -23.06
C ASP A 130 -51.55 11.99 -21.81
N ALA A 131 -51.84 13.21 -21.32
CA ALA A 131 -51.25 13.74 -20.10
C ALA A 131 -52.15 13.45 -18.87
N ILE A 132 -51.60 12.87 -17.82
CA ILE A 132 -52.29 12.53 -16.57
C ILE A 132 -51.76 13.39 -15.44
N GLU A 133 -52.66 14.12 -14.77
CA GLU A 133 -52.38 14.80 -13.50
C GLU A 133 -53.09 14.01 -12.37
N ALA A 134 -52.33 13.22 -11.62
CA ALA A 134 -52.87 12.48 -10.49
C ALA A 134 -51.97 12.60 -9.25
N PRO A 135 -52.49 12.93 -8.07
CA PRO A 135 -51.72 13.00 -6.82
C PRO A 135 -51.05 11.67 -6.47
N MET A 136 -51.59 10.55 -6.93
CA MET A 136 -51.02 9.20 -6.73
C MET A 136 -49.71 9.06 -7.48
N LEU A 137 -49.59 9.57 -8.73
CA LEU A 137 -48.34 9.53 -9.50
C LEU A 137 -47.26 10.40 -8.86
N SER A 138 -47.61 11.59 -8.41
CA SER A 138 -46.67 12.49 -7.71
C SER A 138 -46.09 11.81 -6.46
N ARG A 139 -46.93 11.13 -5.66
CA ARG A 139 -46.48 10.36 -4.48
C ARG A 139 -45.61 9.15 -4.87
N ALA A 140 -45.93 8.47 -5.97
CA ALA A 140 -45.13 7.34 -6.47
C ALA A 140 -43.71 7.81 -6.88
N VAL A 141 -43.61 8.93 -7.59
CA VAL A 141 -42.32 9.54 -7.96
C VAL A 141 -41.52 9.94 -6.74
N GLU A 142 -42.15 10.60 -5.75
CA GLU A 142 -41.46 10.92 -4.48
C GLU A 142 -40.95 9.70 -3.75
N LYS A 143 -41.73 8.63 -3.69
CA LYS A 143 -41.32 7.37 -3.06
C LYS A 143 -40.16 6.72 -3.83
N ALA A 144 -40.18 6.81 -5.17
CA ALA A 144 -39.09 6.36 -6.01
C ALA A 144 -37.79 7.10 -5.72
N GLN A 145 -37.84 8.44 -5.77
CA GLN A 145 -36.69 9.29 -5.44
C GLN A 145 -36.13 8.99 -4.05
N ARG A 146 -36.99 8.83 -3.06
CA ARG A 146 -36.59 8.49 -1.68
C ARG A 146 -35.83 7.17 -1.60
N LYS A 147 -36.27 6.15 -2.36
CA LYS A 147 -35.56 4.86 -2.43
C LYS A 147 -34.20 4.96 -3.13
N VAL A 148 -34.09 5.78 -4.19
CA VAL A 148 -32.80 6.04 -4.87
C VAL A 148 -31.86 6.77 -3.92
N GLU A 149 -32.35 7.83 -3.26
CA GLU A 149 -31.57 8.56 -2.26
C GLU A 149 -31.06 7.64 -1.14
N GLU A 150 -31.91 6.74 -0.65
CA GLU A 150 -31.53 5.75 0.38
C GLU A 150 -30.47 4.76 -0.14
N ARG A 151 -30.67 4.23 -1.33
CA ARG A 151 -29.68 3.35 -1.97
C ARG A 151 -28.32 4.05 -2.14
N ASN A 152 -28.34 5.27 -2.67
CA ASN A 152 -27.13 6.07 -2.86
C ASN A 152 -26.48 6.44 -1.52
N PHE A 153 -27.28 6.69 -0.47
CA PHE A 153 -26.77 6.90 0.87
C PHE A 153 -26.07 5.63 1.41
N GLN A 154 -26.70 4.46 1.29
CA GLN A 154 -26.10 3.20 1.73
C GLN A 154 -24.80 2.89 0.96
N MET A 155 -24.79 3.16 -0.35
CA MET A 155 -23.59 3.00 -1.17
C MET A 155 -22.44 3.91 -0.68
N ARG A 156 -22.72 5.21 -0.47
CA ARG A 156 -21.71 6.14 0.07
C ARG A 156 -21.25 5.76 1.48
N LYS A 157 -22.18 5.32 2.34
CA LYS A 157 -21.86 4.84 3.68
C LYS A 157 -20.97 3.61 3.63
N SER A 158 -21.27 2.66 2.74
CA SER A 158 -20.43 1.48 2.54
C SER A 158 -19.01 1.85 2.12
N ILE A 159 -18.85 2.81 1.19
CA ILE A 159 -17.52 3.30 0.78
C ILE A 159 -16.76 3.87 2.00
N LEU A 160 -17.42 4.71 2.82
CA LEU A 160 -16.79 5.27 4.03
C LEU A 160 -16.40 4.19 5.04
N ASP A 161 -17.22 3.14 5.22
CA ASP A 161 -16.91 2.02 6.12
C ASP A 161 -15.62 1.28 5.70
N TYR A 162 -15.29 1.23 4.40
CA TYR A 162 -14.03 0.68 3.87
C TYR A 162 -12.88 1.68 3.88
N ASP A 163 -13.15 2.98 3.73
CA ASP A 163 -12.12 4.03 3.73
C ASP A 163 -11.60 4.36 5.14
N GLU A 164 -12.43 4.19 6.18
CA GLU A 164 -12.06 4.52 7.57
C GLU A 164 -10.78 3.81 8.06
N PRO A 165 -10.63 2.47 7.90
CA PRO A 165 -9.39 1.78 8.27
C PRO A 165 -8.17 2.32 7.52
N MET A 166 -8.32 2.60 6.22
CA MET A 166 -7.25 3.13 5.38
C MET A 166 -6.80 4.52 5.84
N GLU A 167 -7.75 5.39 6.22
CA GLU A 167 -7.41 6.73 6.71
C GLU A 167 -6.66 6.68 8.06
N VAL A 168 -7.04 5.79 8.97
CA VAL A 168 -6.32 5.56 10.23
C VAL A 168 -4.89 5.09 9.96
N GLN A 169 -4.72 4.12 9.05
CA GLN A 169 -3.41 3.60 8.65
C GLN A 169 -2.56 4.66 7.97
N ARG A 170 -3.15 5.46 7.08
CA ARG A 170 -2.49 6.58 6.40
C ARG A 170 -1.94 7.59 7.40
N ARG A 171 -2.75 8.04 8.36
CA ARG A 171 -2.29 8.97 9.40
C ARG A 171 -1.15 8.39 10.22
N ASN A 172 -1.25 7.12 10.60
CA ASN A 172 -0.21 6.43 11.37
C ASN A 172 1.10 6.34 10.55
N PHE A 173 1.01 5.94 9.28
CA PHE A 173 2.17 5.83 8.40
C PHE A 173 2.85 7.18 8.17
N TYR A 174 2.10 8.21 7.77
CA TYR A 174 2.69 9.55 7.54
C TYR A 174 3.19 10.19 8.83
N GLY A 175 2.54 9.95 9.96
CA GLY A 175 3.02 10.39 11.27
C GLY A 175 4.39 9.79 11.66
N ARG A 176 4.70 8.57 11.18
CA ARG A 176 6.02 7.95 11.35
C ARG A 176 7.03 8.43 10.30
N ARG A 177 6.59 8.59 9.06
CA ARG A 177 7.44 8.97 7.93
C ARG A 177 7.92 10.42 8.01
N GLN A 178 7.08 11.34 8.43
CA GLN A 178 7.37 12.77 8.42
C GLN A 178 8.58 13.16 9.27
N PRO A 179 8.74 12.71 10.54
CA PRO A 179 9.93 12.98 11.34
C PRO A 179 11.21 12.46 10.69
N ILE A 180 11.16 11.30 10.03
CA ILE A 180 12.30 10.71 9.32
C ILE A 180 12.67 11.57 8.11
N LEU A 181 11.67 12.05 7.35
CA LEU A 181 11.87 12.93 6.20
C LEU A 181 12.52 14.27 6.61
N GLU A 182 12.14 14.78 7.76
CA GLU A 182 12.71 16.00 8.32
C GLU A 182 14.08 15.79 9.01
N GLY A 183 14.56 14.56 9.08
CA GLY A 183 15.83 14.23 9.75
C GLY A 183 15.78 14.34 11.27
N ARG A 184 14.57 14.24 11.86
CA ARG A 184 14.39 14.29 13.31
C ARG A 184 14.35 12.91 13.93
N ALA A 185 15.07 12.73 15.05
CA ALA A 185 15.02 11.53 15.88
C ALA A 185 15.31 10.20 15.14
N ILE A 186 16.09 10.21 14.05
CA ILE A 186 16.40 9.02 13.24
C ILE A 186 17.02 7.92 14.11
N LYS A 187 18.02 8.28 14.93
CA LYS A 187 18.67 7.36 15.87
C LYS A 187 17.67 6.69 16.81
N ASP A 188 16.73 7.46 17.37
CA ASP A 188 15.74 6.93 18.31
C ASP A 188 14.77 5.95 17.63
N VAL A 189 14.40 6.21 16.39
CA VAL A 189 13.57 5.32 15.57
C VAL A 189 14.31 4.00 15.32
N VAL A 190 15.58 4.07 14.93
CA VAL A 190 16.42 2.88 14.70
C VAL A 190 16.59 2.08 15.98
N LEU A 191 16.97 2.73 17.09
CA LEU A 191 17.12 2.05 18.38
C LEU A 191 15.82 1.40 18.85
N LYS A 192 14.69 2.08 18.66
CA LYS A 192 13.38 1.50 18.96
C LYS A 192 13.11 0.23 18.14
N PHE A 193 13.40 0.26 16.83
CA PHE A 193 13.23 -0.92 15.98
C PHE A 193 14.14 -2.07 16.40
N LEU A 194 15.39 -1.77 16.78
CA LEU A 194 16.32 -2.78 17.31
C LEU A 194 15.82 -3.39 18.62
N ASP A 195 15.34 -2.55 19.55
CA ASP A 195 14.80 -3.03 20.83
C ASP A 195 13.55 -3.90 20.66
N GLU A 196 12.63 -3.49 19.76
CA GLU A 196 11.45 -4.27 19.44
C GLU A 196 11.80 -5.58 18.74
N ALA A 197 12.77 -5.58 17.81
CA ALA A 197 13.23 -6.80 17.13
C ALA A 197 13.85 -7.79 18.12
N VAL A 198 14.63 -7.31 19.08
CA VAL A 198 15.18 -8.15 20.15
C VAL A 198 14.07 -8.74 21.02
N ALA A 199 13.06 -7.93 21.39
CA ALA A 199 11.94 -8.41 22.20
C ALA A 199 11.15 -9.52 21.50
N ASP A 200 10.88 -9.34 20.20
CA ASP A 200 10.18 -10.33 19.37
C ASP A 200 11.03 -11.62 19.20
N ALA A 201 12.33 -11.47 18.96
CA ALA A 201 13.23 -12.62 18.88
C ALA A 201 13.27 -13.41 20.20
N VAL A 202 13.39 -12.72 21.34
CA VAL A 202 13.34 -13.39 22.65
C VAL A 202 12.01 -14.11 22.86
N ALA A 203 10.88 -13.45 22.52
CA ALA A 203 9.55 -14.06 22.63
C ALA A 203 9.43 -15.31 21.73
N THR A 204 10.10 -15.35 20.59
CA THR A 204 10.08 -16.45 19.65
C THR A 204 10.99 -17.59 20.12
N TYR A 205 12.27 -17.30 20.31
CA TYR A 205 13.29 -18.31 20.57
C TYR A 205 13.28 -18.89 22.00
N LEU A 206 12.80 -18.12 22.98
CA LEU A 206 12.59 -18.58 24.34
C LEU A 206 11.14 -19.01 24.64
N SER A 207 10.28 -19.05 23.61
CA SER A 207 8.95 -19.62 23.75
C SER A 207 9.01 -21.09 24.14
N PRO A 208 8.12 -21.54 25.04
CA PRO A 208 7.98 -22.97 25.34
C PRO A 208 7.64 -23.84 24.12
N MET A 209 7.19 -23.23 23.04
CA MET A 209 6.82 -23.88 21.78
C MET A 209 7.92 -23.81 20.70
N HIS A 210 9.05 -23.13 20.94
CA HIS A 210 10.13 -23.00 19.95
C HIS A 210 10.76 -24.35 19.61
N ILE A 211 11.22 -25.08 20.62
CA ILE A 211 11.83 -26.41 20.44
C ILE A 211 10.81 -27.42 19.90
N PRO A 212 9.59 -27.54 20.47
CA PRO A 212 8.54 -28.37 19.90
C PRO A 212 8.23 -28.07 18.44
N GLY A 213 8.16 -26.79 18.08
CA GLY A 213 7.92 -26.34 16.70
C GLY A 213 9.07 -26.73 15.76
N ALA A 214 10.33 -26.57 16.20
CA ALA A 214 11.51 -26.98 15.44
C ALA A 214 11.56 -28.51 15.20
N ILE A 215 11.19 -29.28 16.20
CA ILE A 215 11.07 -30.73 16.08
C ILE A 215 9.96 -31.12 15.10
N SER A 216 8.77 -30.51 15.22
CA SER A 216 7.65 -30.74 14.32
C SER A 216 8.02 -30.42 12.87
N GLN A 217 8.71 -29.30 12.65
CA GLN A 217 9.20 -28.90 11.33
C GLN A 217 10.20 -29.89 10.77
N TRP A 218 11.16 -30.35 11.59
CA TRP A 218 12.13 -31.35 11.17
C TRP A 218 11.46 -32.69 10.83
N VAL A 219 10.46 -33.11 11.61
CA VAL A 219 9.67 -34.32 11.32
C VAL A 219 8.97 -34.18 9.97
N TRP A 220 8.38 -33.04 9.70
CA TRP A 220 7.75 -32.80 8.38
C TRP A 220 8.76 -32.83 7.22
N GLU A 221 9.94 -32.27 7.40
CA GLU A 221 11.00 -32.30 6.38
C GLU A 221 11.56 -33.69 6.13
N ALA A 222 11.75 -34.48 7.21
CA ALA A 222 12.34 -35.83 7.14
C ALA A 222 11.34 -36.91 6.69
N PHE A 223 10.11 -36.82 7.17
CA PHE A 223 9.10 -37.87 6.98
C PHE A 223 7.99 -37.48 6.03
N GLY A 224 7.78 -36.19 5.80
CA GLY A 224 6.64 -35.67 5.01
C GLY A 224 5.30 -35.70 5.74
N VAL A 225 5.32 -35.96 7.05
CA VAL A 225 4.13 -35.96 7.91
C VAL A 225 4.25 -34.91 9.00
N MET A 226 3.12 -34.29 9.36
CA MET A 226 3.07 -33.22 10.34
C MET A 226 2.58 -33.78 11.68
N ILE A 227 3.43 -33.72 12.69
CA ILE A 227 3.03 -34.00 14.07
C ILE A 227 2.88 -32.70 14.80
N ASP A 228 1.75 -32.49 15.48
CA ASP A 228 1.48 -31.28 16.24
C ASP A 228 2.59 -31.00 17.26
N ALA A 229 3.15 -29.80 17.21
CA ALA A 229 4.22 -29.36 18.11
C ALA A 229 3.85 -29.50 19.61
N GLU A 230 2.59 -29.33 20.00
CA GLU A 230 2.13 -29.53 21.37
C GLU A 230 2.44 -30.95 21.91
N ARG A 231 2.52 -31.94 21.02
CA ARG A 231 2.87 -33.33 21.40
C ARG A 231 4.33 -33.50 21.85
N PHE A 232 5.20 -32.55 21.54
CA PHE A 232 6.61 -32.56 21.95
C PHE A 232 6.88 -31.70 23.18
N LYS A 233 5.96 -30.91 23.62
CA LYS A 233 6.11 -29.96 24.73
C LYS A 233 6.43 -30.68 26.07
N GLY A 234 7.55 -30.25 26.67
CA GLY A 234 7.97 -30.76 27.96
C GLY A 234 8.49 -32.21 27.96
N LYS A 235 8.67 -32.82 26.78
CA LYS A 235 9.21 -34.18 26.63
C LYS A 235 10.73 -34.17 26.62
N ASP A 236 11.31 -35.18 27.25
CA ASP A 236 12.72 -35.46 27.16
C ASP A 236 13.09 -36.15 25.83
N ARG A 237 14.41 -36.39 25.62
CA ARG A 237 14.95 -37.00 24.41
C ARG A 237 14.25 -38.31 24.05
N ASP A 238 14.18 -39.23 25.00
CA ASP A 238 13.66 -40.58 24.76
C ASP A 238 12.16 -40.57 24.51
N GLN A 239 11.44 -39.69 25.18
CA GLN A 239 10.01 -39.45 24.95
C GLN A 239 9.74 -38.84 23.58
N VAL A 240 10.56 -37.86 23.13
CA VAL A 240 10.46 -37.27 21.78
C VAL A 240 10.69 -38.33 20.72
N MET A 241 11.78 -39.09 20.83
CA MET A 241 12.11 -40.18 19.90
C MET A 241 10.98 -41.20 19.82
N LYS A 242 10.48 -41.62 20.98
CA LYS A 242 9.36 -42.57 21.05
C LYS A 242 8.08 -41.98 20.39
N THR A 243 7.77 -40.69 20.64
CA THR A 243 6.63 -40.06 20.04
C THR A 243 6.73 -40.05 18.52
N ILE A 244 7.89 -39.67 17.96
CA ILE A 244 8.10 -39.67 16.52
C ILE A 244 7.90 -41.07 15.93
N LEU A 245 8.54 -42.08 16.51
CA LEU A 245 8.47 -43.46 16.02
C LEU A 245 7.06 -44.09 16.15
N THR A 246 6.23 -43.56 17.06
CA THR A 246 4.84 -44.04 17.19
C THR A 246 3.90 -43.25 16.30
N ASP A 247 3.96 -41.92 16.37
CA ASP A 247 2.97 -41.03 15.77
C ASP A 247 3.20 -40.83 14.25
N ALA A 248 4.46 -40.80 13.78
CA ALA A 248 4.74 -40.58 12.38
C ALA A 248 4.19 -41.69 11.45
N PRO A 249 4.30 -43.01 11.80
CA PRO A 249 3.66 -44.05 11.03
C PRO A 249 2.12 -43.98 11.04
N GLU A 250 1.50 -43.62 12.16
CA GLU A 250 0.05 -43.49 12.29
C GLU A 250 -0.47 -42.32 11.42
N GLU A 251 0.23 -41.20 11.48
CA GLU A 251 -0.12 -40.02 10.68
C GLU A 251 0.11 -40.26 9.18
N ALA A 252 1.19 -40.96 8.82
CA ALA A 252 1.45 -41.36 7.44
C ALA A 252 0.36 -42.29 6.91
N ALA A 253 -0.07 -43.28 7.70
CA ALA A 253 -1.16 -44.18 7.32
C ALA A 253 -2.49 -43.40 7.10
N SER A 254 -2.79 -42.45 7.98
CA SER A 254 -3.94 -41.55 7.83
C SER A 254 -3.86 -40.74 6.54
N GLN A 255 -2.70 -40.13 6.28
CA GLN A 255 -2.48 -39.34 5.06
C GLN A 255 -2.54 -40.20 3.78
N ILE A 256 -1.95 -41.41 3.81
CA ILE A 256 -2.05 -42.37 2.69
C ILE A 256 -3.51 -42.71 2.39
N ASN A 257 -4.30 -43.02 3.41
CA ASN A 257 -5.70 -43.36 3.23
C ASN A 257 -6.51 -42.19 2.66
N VAL A 258 -6.29 -40.96 3.13
CA VAL A 258 -6.96 -39.77 2.60
C VAL A 258 -6.57 -39.55 1.15
N THR A 259 -5.27 -39.50 0.86
CA THR A 259 -4.75 -39.19 -0.48
C THR A 259 -5.15 -40.27 -1.51
N ILE A 260 -5.04 -41.54 -1.13
CA ILE A 260 -5.51 -42.65 -2.02
C ILE A 260 -7.01 -42.58 -2.20
N GLY A 261 -7.80 -42.13 -1.20
CA GLY A 261 -9.22 -41.89 -1.34
C GLY A 261 -9.60 -40.81 -2.36
N GLU A 262 -8.71 -39.83 -2.58
CA GLU A 262 -8.90 -38.79 -3.62
C GLU A 262 -8.64 -39.37 -5.04
N TYR A 263 -7.60 -40.19 -5.20
CA TYR A 263 -7.23 -40.79 -6.48
C TYR A 263 -8.06 -42.04 -6.81
N ILE A 264 -8.39 -42.86 -5.81
CA ILE A 264 -9.15 -44.10 -5.90
C ILE A 264 -10.32 -44.05 -4.89
N PRO A 265 -11.43 -43.37 -5.19
CA PRO A 265 -12.60 -43.33 -4.30
C PRO A 265 -13.23 -44.70 -4.08
N GLU A 266 -13.76 -44.97 -2.86
CA GLU A 266 -14.30 -46.27 -2.48
C GLU A 266 -15.51 -46.72 -3.32
N ASP A 267 -16.35 -45.76 -3.70
CA ASP A 267 -17.62 -46.00 -4.39
C ASP A 267 -17.53 -45.73 -5.91
N SER A 268 -16.32 -45.78 -6.52
CA SER A 268 -16.09 -45.46 -7.93
C SER A 268 -15.71 -46.74 -8.73
N ASP A 269 -16.11 -46.77 -10.01
CA ASP A 269 -15.64 -47.79 -10.93
C ASP A 269 -14.16 -47.57 -11.29
N SER A 270 -13.44 -48.66 -11.59
CA SER A 270 -12.00 -48.60 -11.93
C SER A 270 -11.67 -47.73 -13.15
N SER A 271 -12.66 -47.35 -13.95
CA SER A 271 -12.52 -46.41 -15.06
C SER A 271 -12.47 -44.93 -14.61
N GLU A 272 -12.82 -44.64 -13.35
CA GLU A 272 -12.85 -43.29 -12.79
C GLU A 272 -11.58 -43.01 -11.93
N TRP A 273 -10.73 -44.02 -11.76
CA TRP A 273 -9.50 -43.92 -10.93
C TRP A 273 -8.41 -43.11 -11.63
N ASP A 274 -7.81 -42.15 -10.90
CA ASP A 274 -6.62 -41.43 -11.36
C ASP A 274 -5.34 -42.25 -11.05
N ARG A 275 -5.10 -43.26 -11.93
CA ARG A 275 -3.97 -44.19 -11.77
C ARG A 275 -2.62 -43.51 -11.91
N ASP A 276 -2.47 -42.60 -12.88
CA ASP A 276 -1.24 -41.87 -13.12
C ASP A 276 -0.90 -41.01 -11.90
N GLY A 277 -1.89 -40.36 -11.29
CA GLY A 277 -1.73 -39.60 -10.05
C GLY A 277 -1.21 -40.44 -8.89
N VAL A 278 -1.76 -41.64 -8.66
CA VAL A 278 -1.28 -42.59 -7.64
C VAL A 278 0.17 -43.01 -7.89
N ILE A 279 0.49 -43.38 -9.12
CA ILE A 279 1.82 -43.88 -9.51
C ILE A 279 2.86 -42.79 -9.28
N GLU A 280 2.57 -41.57 -9.72
CA GLU A 280 3.48 -40.42 -9.55
C GLU A 280 3.63 -40.04 -8.07
N TRP A 281 2.55 -39.95 -7.33
CA TRP A 281 2.57 -39.63 -5.90
C TRP A 281 3.33 -40.68 -5.07
N ALA A 282 3.06 -41.97 -5.30
CA ALA A 282 3.73 -43.07 -4.61
C ALA A 282 5.24 -43.05 -4.85
N ARG A 283 5.66 -42.79 -6.08
CA ARG A 283 7.09 -42.68 -6.44
C ARG A 283 7.75 -41.48 -5.79
N ASN A 284 7.10 -40.31 -5.86
CA ASN A 284 7.68 -39.05 -5.38
C ASN A 284 7.73 -38.99 -3.86
N THR A 285 6.75 -39.55 -3.15
CA THR A 285 6.64 -39.46 -1.68
C THR A 285 7.35 -40.61 -0.94
N TYR A 286 7.16 -41.82 -1.42
CA TYR A 286 7.67 -43.03 -0.73
C TYR A 286 8.74 -43.79 -1.52
N GLY A 287 9.05 -43.39 -2.76
CA GLY A 287 9.99 -44.08 -3.62
C GLY A 287 9.48 -45.46 -4.11
N VAL A 288 8.20 -45.71 -3.96
CA VAL A 288 7.57 -47.02 -4.33
C VAL A 288 7.14 -47.00 -5.79
N VAL A 289 7.48 -48.02 -6.51
CA VAL A 289 7.03 -48.22 -7.88
C VAL A 289 5.70 -49.02 -7.82
N ILE A 290 4.60 -48.34 -8.11
CA ILE A 290 3.28 -48.90 -8.34
C ILE A 290 3.04 -48.93 -9.84
N THR A 291 2.48 -50.02 -10.36
CA THR A 291 2.14 -50.15 -11.77
C THR A 291 0.63 -50.27 -11.92
N ASP A 292 0.10 -50.02 -13.12
CA ASP A 292 -1.32 -50.21 -13.42
C ASP A 292 -1.79 -51.64 -13.09
N GLU A 293 -0.94 -52.64 -13.34
CA GLU A 293 -1.25 -54.04 -13.06
C GLU A 293 -1.43 -54.29 -11.54
N ILE A 294 -0.63 -53.61 -10.69
CA ILE A 294 -0.79 -53.66 -9.23
C ILE A 294 -2.11 -53.03 -8.81
N ILE A 295 -2.44 -51.86 -9.38
CA ILE A 295 -3.68 -51.16 -9.05
C ILE A 295 -4.91 -51.99 -9.46
N GLU A 296 -4.86 -52.67 -10.61
CA GLU A 296 -5.96 -53.53 -11.09
C GLU A 296 -6.09 -54.83 -10.29
N THR A 297 -4.99 -55.45 -9.92
CA THR A 297 -5.01 -56.78 -9.24
C THR A 297 -5.24 -56.68 -7.73
N GLU A 298 -4.65 -55.72 -7.08
CA GLU A 298 -4.68 -55.57 -5.61
C GLU A 298 -5.70 -54.51 -5.13
N GLY A 299 -6.19 -53.67 -6.08
CA GLY A 299 -7.13 -52.63 -5.77
C GLY A 299 -6.60 -51.58 -4.78
N ARG A 300 -7.50 -50.72 -4.28
CA ARG A 300 -7.16 -49.67 -3.31
C ARG A 300 -6.47 -50.19 -2.05
N LEU A 301 -6.98 -51.29 -1.46
CA LEU A 301 -6.44 -51.85 -0.21
C LEU A 301 -5.02 -52.35 -0.38
N GLY A 302 -4.70 -53.02 -1.49
CA GLY A 302 -3.35 -53.50 -1.76
C GLY A 302 -2.34 -52.34 -1.96
N VAL A 303 -2.77 -51.29 -2.65
CA VAL A 303 -1.96 -50.06 -2.84
C VAL A 303 -1.69 -49.39 -1.49
N VAL A 304 -2.73 -49.23 -0.64
CA VAL A 304 -2.56 -48.64 0.72
C VAL A 304 -1.58 -49.47 1.55
N GLN A 305 -1.74 -50.82 1.60
CA GLN A 305 -0.87 -51.70 2.34
C GLN A 305 0.61 -51.62 1.90
N ARG A 306 0.86 -51.54 0.59
CA ARG A 306 2.21 -51.34 0.04
C ARG A 306 2.84 -50.01 0.45
N LEU A 307 2.05 -48.94 0.40
CA LEU A 307 2.52 -47.61 0.79
C LEU A 307 2.76 -47.49 2.30
N GLU A 308 1.86 -48.08 3.12
CA GLU A 308 2.04 -48.18 4.56
C GLU A 308 3.32 -48.99 4.92
N ALA A 309 3.54 -50.15 4.28
CA ALA A 309 4.74 -50.94 4.48
C ALA A 309 6.01 -50.19 4.08
N ALA A 310 5.97 -49.45 2.97
CA ALA A 310 7.09 -48.63 2.53
C ALA A 310 7.35 -47.44 3.45
N SER A 311 6.29 -46.76 3.93
CA SER A 311 6.42 -45.69 4.91
C SER A 311 7.03 -46.16 6.21
N GLN A 312 6.60 -47.34 6.74
CA GLN A 312 7.18 -47.94 7.94
C GLN A 312 8.66 -48.31 7.75
N ALA A 313 9.03 -48.88 6.60
CA ALA A 313 10.43 -49.18 6.28
C ALA A 313 11.27 -47.89 6.21
N LYS A 314 10.72 -46.83 5.60
CA LYS A 314 11.39 -45.53 5.57
C LYS A 314 11.60 -44.97 6.97
N PHE A 315 10.59 -45.00 7.83
CA PHE A 315 10.69 -44.49 9.21
C PHE A 315 11.68 -45.30 10.07
N ALA A 316 11.71 -46.60 9.90
CA ALA A 316 12.68 -47.45 10.62
C ALA A 316 14.12 -47.20 10.20
N SER A 317 14.37 -46.68 9.02
CA SER A 317 15.71 -46.41 8.48
C SER A 317 16.19 -44.97 8.69
N ILE A 318 15.35 -44.04 9.16
CA ILE A 318 15.73 -42.65 9.33
C ILE A 318 16.62 -42.47 10.55
N ASP A 319 17.72 -41.74 10.33
CA ASP A 319 18.60 -41.30 11.40
C ASP A 319 17.97 -40.14 12.18
N LEU A 320 17.72 -40.33 13.47
CA LEU A 320 17.18 -39.33 14.39
C LEU A 320 18.26 -38.48 15.07
N SER A 321 19.56 -38.76 14.80
CA SER A 321 20.66 -37.99 15.39
C SER A 321 20.64 -36.48 15.06
N PRO A 322 20.11 -36.02 13.93
CA PRO A 322 19.95 -34.57 13.67
C PRO A 322 19.02 -33.84 14.65
N LEU A 323 18.21 -34.58 15.42
CA LEU A 323 17.35 -33.97 16.47
C LEU A 323 18.14 -33.69 17.77
N GLU A 324 19.30 -34.31 17.99
CA GLU A 324 20.06 -34.14 19.23
C GLU A 324 20.38 -32.68 19.58
N PRO A 325 20.78 -31.81 18.63
CA PRO A 325 21.01 -30.39 18.91
C PRO A 325 19.81 -29.67 19.50
N TYR A 326 18.58 -29.98 19.05
CA TYR A 326 17.34 -29.34 19.54
C TYR A 326 17.04 -29.71 21.00
N LEU A 327 17.50 -30.90 21.43
CA LEU A 327 17.22 -31.45 22.74
C LEU A 327 18.29 -31.09 23.79
N LEU A 328 19.37 -30.42 23.37
CA LEU A 328 20.40 -29.92 24.28
C LEU A 328 19.88 -28.77 25.14
N PRO A 329 20.23 -28.73 26.44
CA PRO A 329 19.87 -27.59 27.29
C PRO A 329 20.37 -26.28 26.71
N GLY A 330 19.46 -25.26 26.61
CA GLY A 330 19.82 -23.93 26.12
C GLY A 330 19.79 -23.79 24.62
N TYR A 331 19.22 -24.72 23.86
CA TYR A 331 19.09 -24.62 22.40
C TYR A 331 18.43 -23.31 21.99
N GLY A 332 17.30 -22.91 22.58
CA GLY A 332 16.63 -21.64 22.25
C GLY A 332 17.50 -20.40 22.50
N VAL A 333 18.36 -20.43 23.55
CA VAL A 333 19.35 -19.37 23.80
C VAL A 333 20.39 -19.32 22.69
N LYS A 334 20.87 -20.49 22.27
CA LYS A 334 21.84 -20.61 21.17
C LYS A 334 21.27 -20.06 19.86
N ASP A 335 20.03 -20.41 19.53
CA ASP A 335 19.35 -19.90 18.35
C ASP A 335 19.14 -18.40 18.41
N LEU A 336 18.76 -17.87 19.58
CA LEU A 336 18.64 -16.44 19.81
C LEU A 336 19.99 -15.72 19.59
N MET A 337 21.08 -16.29 20.07
CA MET A 337 22.44 -15.77 19.84
C MET A 337 22.78 -15.77 18.33
N HIS A 338 22.56 -16.88 17.65
CA HIS A 338 22.79 -16.95 16.19
C HIS A 338 21.95 -15.99 15.39
N TRP A 339 20.69 -15.75 15.79
CA TRP A 339 19.87 -14.71 15.19
C TRP A 339 20.50 -13.32 15.36
N ALA A 340 20.96 -12.98 16.58
CA ALA A 340 21.57 -11.69 16.83
C ALA A 340 22.92 -11.53 16.11
N GLU A 341 23.75 -12.58 16.08
CA GLU A 341 25.00 -12.59 15.32
C GLU A 341 24.78 -12.38 13.82
N ARG A 342 23.77 -13.02 13.25
CA ARG A 342 23.41 -12.80 11.85
C ARG A 342 22.92 -11.38 11.60
N MET A 343 22.15 -10.80 12.52
CA MET A 343 21.66 -9.43 12.42
C MET A 343 22.81 -8.42 12.50
N ILE A 344 23.71 -8.57 13.49
CA ILE A 344 24.83 -7.66 13.74
C ILE A 344 25.97 -7.84 12.73
N GLY A 345 26.11 -9.03 12.15
CA GLY A 345 27.20 -9.40 11.24
C GLY A 345 28.52 -9.67 11.97
N SER A 346 28.49 -9.94 13.27
CA SER A 346 29.67 -10.27 14.07
C SER A 346 29.31 -11.21 15.22
N PRO A 347 30.25 -12.09 15.66
CA PRO A 347 30.00 -13.02 16.76
C PRO A 347 29.77 -12.29 18.07
N LEU A 348 28.90 -12.85 18.90
CA LEU A 348 28.65 -12.41 20.26
C LEU A 348 29.53 -13.18 21.24
N ASP A 349 29.94 -12.53 22.32
CA ASP A 349 30.70 -13.13 23.40
C ASP A 349 29.78 -14.00 24.29
N ALA A 350 29.82 -15.30 24.08
CA ALA A 350 28.98 -16.26 24.80
C ALA A 350 29.20 -16.23 26.33
N GLU A 351 30.39 -15.88 26.81
CA GLU A 351 30.70 -15.79 28.26
C GLU A 351 29.97 -14.57 28.85
N LYS A 352 29.97 -13.42 28.13
CA LYS A 352 29.24 -12.22 28.56
C LYS A 352 27.73 -12.39 28.50
N MET A 353 27.23 -13.20 27.57
CA MET A 353 25.80 -13.49 27.47
C MET A 353 25.31 -14.41 28.60
N GLY A 354 26.13 -15.35 29.05
CA GLY A 354 25.83 -16.25 30.18
C GLY A 354 24.55 -17.08 29.98
N ALA A 355 24.06 -17.71 31.06
CA ALA A 355 22.83 -18.50 31.01
C ALA A 355 21.60 -17.58 31.07
N MET A 356 21.06 -17.22 29.90
CA MET A 356 19.81 -16.43 29.76
C MET A 356 18.60 -17.38 29.91
N ARG A 357 18.21 -17.70 31.16
CA ARG A 357 17.06 -18.58 31.41
C ARG A 357 15.73 -17.86 31.40
N GLU A 358 15.72 -16.60 31.87
CA GLU A 358 14.51 -15.81 32.01
C GLU A 358 14.38 -14.84 30.83
N PRO A 359 13.19 -14.73 30.17
CA PRO A 359 12.99 -13.88 29.02
C PRO A 359 13.32 -12.39 29.27
N ILE A 360 13.02 -11.87 30.46
CA ILE A 360 13.31 -10.46 30.81
C ILE A 360 14.82 -10.21 30.84
N GLU A 361 15.58 -11.11 31.46
CA GLU A 361 17.03 -10.99 31.52
C GLU A 361 17.67 -11.17 30.13
N ALA A 362 17.15 -12.12 29.35
CA ALA A 362 17.58 -12.33 27.97
C ALA A 362 17.37 -11.09 27.13
N THR A 363 16.17 -10.46 27.19
CA THR A 363 15.86 -9.22 26.48
C THR A 363 16.84 -8.11 26.86
N ARG A 364 17.08 -7.89 28.15
CA ARG A 364 18.00 -6.85 28.62
C ARG A 364 19.42 -7.05 28.08
N ARG A 365 19.97 -8.25 28.23
CA ARG A 365 21.34 -8.56 27.77
C ARG A 365 21.49 -8.46 26.26
N MET A 366 20.50 -8.94 25.51
CA MET A 366 20.51 -8.84 24.05
C MET A 366 20.39 -7.39 23.58
N GLN A 367 19.53 -6.57 24.20
CA GLN A 367 19.46 -5.15 23.91
C GLN A 367 20.77 -4.43 24.21
N GLU A 368 21.44 -4.75 25.33
CA GLU A 368 22.76 -4.20 25.67
C GLU A 368 23.81 -4.59 24.62
N ALA A 369 23.83 -5.84 24.16
CA ALA A 369 24.75 -6.32 23.13
C ALA A 369 24.51 -5.67 21.77
N VAL A 370 23.25 -5.60 21.33
CA VAL A 370 22.86 -4.95 20.07
C VAL A 370 23.16 -3.45 20.10
N ARG A 371 22.86 -2.78 21.19
CA ARG A 371 23.20 -1.35 21.37
C ARG A 371 24.71 -1.10 21.42
N ALA A 372 25.50 -2.03 21.97
CA ALA A 372 26.96 -1.95 21.94
C ALA A 372 27.49 -2.10 20.50
N ALA A 373 26.95 -3.04 19.73
CA ALA A 373 27.28 -3.19 18.32
C ALA A 373 26.88 -1.95 17.50
N TYR A 374 25.73 -1.36 17.79
CA TYR A 374 25.28 -0.12 17.13
C TYR A 374 26.22 1.07 17.47
N ARG A 375 26.64 1.23 18.76
CA ARG A 375 27.63 2.27 19.11
C ARG A 375 28.98 2.07 18.39
N LYS A 376 29.42 0.83 18.22
CA LYS A 376 30.60 0.53 17.43
C LYS A 376 30.43 0.98 15.99
N ARG A 377 29.26 0.70 15.40
CA ARG A 377 28.93 1.13 14.03
C ARG A 377 28.85 2.67 13.89
N GLU A 378 28.35 3.38 14.90
CA GLU A 378 28.34 4.85 14.92
C GLU A 378 29.75 5.44 14.76
N LEU A 379 30.76 4.77 15.32
CA LEU A 379 32.15 5.21 15.19
C LEU A 379 32.80 4.77 13.87
N GLU A 380 32.53 3.55 13.42
CA GLU A 380 33.19 2.95 12.26
C GLU A 380 32.63 3.48 10.93
N TYR A 381 31.32 3.60 10.81
CA TYR A 381 30.65 3.89 9.54
C TYR A 381 31.09 5.24 8.89
N PRO A 382 31.15 6.38 9.61
CA PRO A 382 31.58 7.64 9.01
C PRO A 382 33.04 7.60 8.53
N ILE A 383 33.90 6.90 9.26
CA ILE A 383 35.32 6.72 8.93
C ILE A 383 35.46 5.87 7.68
N ASP A 384 34.74 4.72 7.64
CA ASP A 384 34.77 3.80 6.49
C ASP A 384 34.23 4.50 5.24
N PHE A 385 33.17 5.30 5.37
CA PHE A 385 32.61 6.10 4.27
C PHE A 385 33.62 7.15 3.75
N ALA A 386 34.29 7.86 4.63
CA ALA A 386 35.28 8.88 4.23
C ALA A 386 36.50 8.26 3.52
N ILE A 387 36.98 7.12 4.00
CA ILE A 387 38.09 6.38 3.36
C ILE A 387 37.63 5.83 1.99
N GLU A 388 36.44 5.27 1.88
CA GLU A 388 35.90 4.78 0.62
C GLU A 388 35.73 5.91 -0.39
N PHE A 389 35.30 7.11 0.04
CA PHE A 389 35.25 8.30 -0.80
C PHE A 389 36.60 8.64 -1.42
N VAL A 390 37.68 8.60 -0.63
CA VAL A 390 39.05 8.82 -1.15
C VAL A 390 39.42 7.72 -2.14
N ASN A 391 39.19 6.45 -1.80
CA ASN A 391 39.55 5.32 -2.67
C ASN A 391 38.88 5.38 -4.05
N ILE A 392 37.62 5.83 -4.11
CA ILE A 392 36.88 5.97 -5.37
C ILE A 392 37.43 7.11 -6.22
N ASN A 393 37.86 8.22 -5.61
CA ASN A 393 38.15 9.47 -6.32
C ASN A 393 39.64 9.73 -6.52
N ILE A 394 40.52 9.06 -5.78
CA ILE A 394 41.96 9.39 -5.71
C ILE A 394 42.66 9.25 -7.08
N GLN A 395 42.26 8.33 -7.92
CA GLN A 395 42.86 8.13 -9.23
C GLN A 395 42.53 9.27 -10.21
N ALA A 396 41.30 9.80 -10.15
CA ALA A 396 40.85 10.86 -11.04
C ALA A 396 41.13 12.26 -10.50
N PHE A 397 41.05 12.45 -9.18
CA PHE A 397 41.16 13.75 -8.51
C PHE A 397 41.98 13.66 -7.20
N PRO A 398 43.28 13.35 -7.26
CA PRO A 398 44.09 13.06 -6.06
C PRO A 398 44.12 14.23 -5.05
N GLU A 399 44.44 15.44 -5.49
CA GLU A 399 44.55 16.61 -4.58
C GLU A 399 43.18 16.99 -4.01
N ALA A 400 42.14 17.01 -4.81
CA ALA A 400 40.80 17.38 -4.35
C ALA A 400 40.26 16.35 -3.36
N SER A 401 40.44 15.04 -3.60
CA SER A 401 40.00 13.98 -2.70
C SER A 401 40.70 14.03 -1.36
N LEU A 402 42.01 14.20 -1.35
CA LEU A 402 42.79 14.30 -0.14
C LEU A 402 42.50 15.62 0.63
N THR A 403 42.32 16.73 -0.09
CA THR A 403 41.93 18.03 0.53
C THR A 403 40.56 17.90 1.22
N GLN A 404 39.57 17.27 0.56
CA GLN A 404 38.27 17.06 1.14
C GLN A 404 38.32 16.14 2.35
N PHE A 405 39.08 15.05 2.29
CA PHE A 405 39.31 14.15 3.43
C PHE A 405 39.97 14.85 4.61
N CYS A 406 41.03 15.65 4.37
CA CYS A 406 41.66 16.44 5.43
C CYS A 406 40.67 17.45 6.04
N GLY A 407 39.85 18.11 5.20
CA GLY A 407 38.78 19.00 5.65
C GLY A 407 37.75 18.27 6.52
N TRP A 408 37.34 17.08 6.10
CA TRP A 408 36.43 16.19 6.86
C TRP A 408 37.03 15.81 8.23
N ALA A 409 38.30 15.37 8.27
CA ALA A 409 38.99 14.99 9.50
C ALA A 409 39.18 16.20 10.47
N ARG A 410 39.51 17.37 9.92
CA ARG A 410 39.62 18.62 10.69
C ARG A 410 38.29 19.04 11.28
N GLY A 411 37.23 19.04 10.46
CA GLY A 411 35.90 19.45 10.91
C GLY A 411 35.35 18.59 12.03
N ARG A 412 35.60 17.25 12.01
CA ARG A 412 35.11 16.32 13.01
C ARG A 412 36.01 16.17 14.23
N PHE A 413 37.29 15.95 14.00
CA PHE A 413 38.25 15.52 15.02
C PHE A 413 39.32 16.58 15.34
N GLU A 414 39.22 17.82 14.81
CA GLU A 414 40.24 18.89 14.96
C GLU A 414 41.64 18.46 14.49
N LEU A 415 41.72 17.45 13.58
CA LEU A 415 42.99 16.98 13.02
C LEU A 415 43.48 17.93 11.92
N ASN A 416 44.61 18.60 12.13
CA ASN A 416 45.17 19.53 11.18
C ASN A 416 46.06 18.86 10.12
N TRP A 417 45.51 17.83 9.46
CA TRP A 417 46.16 17.12 8.38
C TRP A 417 46.12 17.95 7.11
N THR A 418 47.14 17.78 6.27
CA THR A 418 47.22 18.34 4.92
C THR A 418 47.49 17.19 3.96
N PRO A 419 47.15 17.31 2.64
CA PRO A 419 47.44 16.30 1.66
C PRO A 419 48.91 15.82 1.62
N GLN A 420 49.83 16.71 1.96
CA GLN A 420 51.27 16.40 1.96
C GLN A 420 51.78 15.86 3.30
N ALA A 421 51.00 16.00 4.37
CA ALA A 421 51.38 15.60 5.73
C ALA A 421 50.30 14.70 6.36
N LEU A 422 49.87 13.69 5.62
CA LEU A 422 49.02 12.61 6.16
C LEU A 422 49.88 11.66 7.01
N PRO A 423 49.33 11.12 8.13
CA PRO A 423 50.08 10.21 9.00
C PRO A 423 50.43 8.88 8.34
N SER A 424 49.68 8.45 7.35
CA SER A 424 49.93 7.24 6.54
C SER A 424 49.31 7.37 5.15
N ALA A 425 49.87 6.67 4.17
CA ALA A 425 49.27 6.47 2.85
C ALA A 425 48.41 5.18 2.81
N ASP A 426 48.50 4.32 3.83
CA ASP A 426 47.72 3.10 3.93
C ASP A 426 46.32 3.40 4.49
N PRO A 427 45.25 3.10 3.77
CA PRO A 427 43.88 3.28 4.22
C PRO A 427 43.56 2.53 5.53
N ALA A 428 44.15 1.34 5.73
CA ALA A 428 43.91 0.55 6.94
C ALA A 428 44.53 1.23 8.18
N GLU A 429 45.70 1.80 8.03
CA GLU A 429 46.37 2.54 9.11
C GLU A 429 45.65 3.87 9.40
N LEU A 430 45.21 4.61 8.36
CA LEU A 430 44.37 5.79 8.54
C LEU A 430 43.08 5.46 9.30
N ARG A 431 42.44 4.35 8.93
CA ARG A 431 41.24 3.86 9.64
C ARG A 431 41.54 3.62 11.12
N ARG A 432 42.64 2.95 11.44
CA ARG A 432 43.03 2.66 12.81
C ARG A 432 43.26 3.94 13.63
N ILE A 433 43.98 4.91 13.07
CA ILE A 433 44.25 6.21 13.73
C ILE A 433 42.93 6.95 13.99
N LEU A 434 42.05 7.02 12.99
CA LEU A 434 40.76 7.72 13.09
C LEU A 434 39.81 7.05 14.11
N LEU A 435 39.82 5.73 14.19
CA LEU A 435 39.01 5.00 15.18
C LEU A 435 39.48 5.26 16.62
N VAL A 436 40.79 5.30 16.85
CA VAL A 436 41.34 5.65 18.15
C VAL A 436 40.97 7.08 18.52
N GLU A 437 41.06 8.01 17.58
CA GLU A 437 40.69 9.41 17.81
C GLU A 437 39.18 9.55 18.08
N ALA A 438 38.33 8.90 17.26
CA ALA A 438 36.88 8.94 17.43
C ALA A 438 36.40 8.44 18.80
N GLN A 439 37.08 7.44 19.38
CA GLN A 439 36.77 6.92 20.72
C GLN A 439 37.02 7.94 21.83
N THR A 440 37.87 8.95 21.60
CA THR A 440 38.16 9.99 22.58
C THR A 440 37.14 11.11 22.61
N TRP A 441 36.23 11.17 21.62
CA TRP A 441 35.21 12.21 21.50
C TRP A 441 33.97 11.86 22.33
N ASP A 442 34.10 12.05 23.65
CA ASP A 442 32.99 11.95 24.59
C ASP A 442 32.23 13.27 24.76
N SER A 443 31.19 13.25 25.57
CA SER A 443 30.37 14.43 25.86
C SER A 443 31.20 15.59 26.49
N ASN A 444 32.22 15.29 27.26
CA ASN A 444 33.06 16.32 27.91
C ASN A 444 33.90 17.03 26.86
N ARG A 445 34.58 16.29 26.00
CA ARG A 445 35.40 16.87 24.91
C ARG A 445 34.56 17.71 23.93
N ILE A 446 33.32 17.26 23.66
CA ILE A 446 32.38 18.04 22.83
C ILE A 446 32.02 19.35 23.54
N ASN A 447 31.69 19.31 24.84
CA ASN A 447 31.39 20.54 25.61
C ASN A 447 32.56 21.51 25.62
N ASP A 448 33.78 21.00 25.84
CA ASP A 448 35.00 21.83 25.80
C ASP A 448 35.19 22.47 24.41
N ARG A 449 34.91 21.75 23.35
CA ARG A 449 34.96 22.28 21.99
C ARG A 449 33.90 23.36 21.76
N VAL A 450 32.67 23.17 22.21
CA VAL A 450 31.59 24.18 22.14
C VAL A 450 32.01 25.46 22.87
N THR A 451 32.52 25.33 24.08
CA THR A 451 32.99 26.45 24.87
C THR A 451 34.11 27.25 24.16
N ARG A 452 35.08 26.54 23.58
CA ARG A 452 36.15 27.14 22.79
C ARG A 452 35.64 27.87 21.54
N ILE A 453 34.68 27.28 20.84
CA ILE A 453 34.06 27.87 19.64
C ILE A 453 33.35 29.17 20.04
N LEU A 454 32.46 29.13 21.03
CA LEU A 454 31.71 30.30 21.46
C LEU A 454 32.65 31.42 21.97
N ALA A 455 33.65 31.08 22.74
CA ALA A 455 34.66 32.04 23.18
C ALA A 455 35.42 32.71 22.01
N ALA A 456 35.78 31.92 21.00
CA ALA A 456 36.44 32.43 19.79
C ALA A 456 35.52 33.34 18.95
N LEU A 457 34.25 33.01 18.83
CA LEU A 457 33.24 33.80 18.11
C LEU A 457 32.99 35.15 18.81
N VAL A 458 32.87 35.15 20.12
CA VAL A 458 32.74 36.39 20.93
C VAL A 458 34.02 37.23 20.86
N ALA A 459 35.18 36.61 20.89
CA ALA A 459 36.45 37.34 20.75
C ALA A 459 36.59 37.99 19.36
N ALA A 460 36.15 37.32 18.30
CA ALA A 460 36.15 37.85 16.93
C ALA A 460 35.09 38.94 16.71
N THR A 461 33.95 38.82 17.37
CA THR A 461 32.80 39.74 17.24
C THR A 461 32.21 40.00 18.62
N PRO A 462 32.77 40.94 19.42
CA PRO A 462 32.32 41.18 20.80
C PRO A 462 30.82 41.51 20.90
N ALA A 463 30.26 42.21 19.92
CA ALA A 463 28.83 42.54 19.86
C ALA A 463 27.90 41.29 19.77
N ALA A 464 28.43 40.17 19.36
CA ALA A 464 27.66 38.89 19.30
C ALA A 464 27.32 38.39 20.71
N ALA A 465 28.02 38.74 21.73
CA ALA A 465 27.71 38.38 23.12
C ALA A 465 26.36 38.95 23.62
N GLU A 466 25.93 40.08 23.08
CA GLU A 466 24.71 40.78 23.48
C GLU A 466 23.65 40.77 22.38
N ASN A 467 23.98 40.32 21.17
CA ASN A 467 23.08 40.33 20.01
C ASN A 467 22.94 38.94 19.40
N ALA A 468 21.75 38.34 19.56
CA ALA A 468 21.44 37.01 19.09
C ALA A 468 21.52 36.86 17.55
N GLU A 469 21.24 37.91 16.77
CA GLU A 469 21.40 37.89 15.30
C GLU A 469 22.87 37.78 14.90
N LEU A 470 23.73 38.63 15.50
CA LEU A 470 25.17 38.60 15.23
C LEU A 470 25.80 37.26 15.67
N MET A 471 25.35 36.70 16.81
CA MET A 471 25.77 35.37 17.24
C MET A 471 25.35 34.30 16.22
N THR A 472 24.12 34.36 15.71
CA THR A 472 23.63 33.43 14.70
C THR A 472 24.46 33.49 13.43
N ASP A 473 24.75 34.67 12.92
CA ASP A 473 25.58 34.86 11.73
C ASP A 473 27.04 34.40 11.97
N ALA A 474 27.59 34.62 13.16
CA ALA A 474 28.92 34.15 13.53
C ALA A 474 28.96 32.59 13.58
N VAL A 475 27.96 31.96 14.16
CA VAL A 475 27.83 30.47 14.18
C VAL A 475 27.68 29.92 12.77
N ASP A 476 26.84 30.52 11.91
CA ASP A 476 26.67 30.10 10.51
C ASP A 476 28.00 30.22 9.74
N GLY A 477 28.67 31.35 9.89
CA GLY A 477 29.98 31.56 9.29
C GLY A 477 31.03 30.53 9.74
N TRP A 478 31.05 30.20 11.03
CA TRP A 478 31.94 29.17 11.57
C TRP A 478 31.62 27.78 11.00
N LEU A 479 30.35 27.41 10.94
CA LEU A 479 29.91 26.14 10.37
C LEU A 479 30.29 26.02 8.89
N VAL A 480 30.06 27.04 8.10
CA VAL A 480 30.45 27.07 6.68
C VAL A 480 31.97 26.92 6.50
N GLN A 481 32.78 27.62 7.31
CA GLN A 481 34.22 27.59 7.18
C GLN A 481 34.89 26.30 7.67
N ASN A 482 34.36 25.70 8.74
CA ASN A 482 35.01 24.58 9.41
C ASN A 482 34.35 23.21 9.11
N VAL A 483 33.08 23.22 8.77
CA VAL A 483 32.26 21.98 8.58
C VAL A 483 31.65 21.92 7.20
N PHE A 484 31.68 22.99 6.41
CA PHE A 484 31.10 23.10 5.07
C PHE A 484 29.59 22.96 5.04
N ILE A 485 28.91 23.33 6.11
CA ILE A 485 27.45 23.22 6.26
C ILE A 485 26.88 24.61 6.51
N ARG A 486 25.79 24.96 5.83
CA ARG A 486 25.00 26.18 6.06
C ARG A 486 23.76 25.84 6.86
N MET A 487 23.38 26.69 7.79
CA MET A 487 22.18 26.54 8.60
C MET A 487 20.92 26.80 7.78
N THR A 488 19.86 26.06 8.10
CA THR A 488 18.49 26.32 7.66
C THR A 488 17.85 27.45 8.50
N ASP A 489 16.72 28.01 8.04
CA ASP A 489 15.99 29.03 8.79
C ASP A 489 15.50 28.53 10.16
N SER A 490 15.15 27.26 10.26
CA SER A 490 14.77 26.62 11.53
C SER A 490 15.95 26.55 12.50
N GLU A 491 17.13 26.12 12.02
CA GLU A 491 18.35 26.03 12.82
C GLU A 491 18.81 27.41 13.26
N ARG A 492 18.69 28.46 12.44
CA ARG A 492 18.95 29.85 12.80
C ARG A 492 18.07 30.33 13.96
N ALA A 493 16.80 29.90 14.01
CA ALA A 493 15.90 30.21 15.12
C ALA A 493 16.33 29.52 16.44
N GLU A 494 16.82 28.29 16.34
CA GLU A 494 17.35 27.53 17.50
C GLU A 494 18.60 28.19 18.07
N VAL A 495 19.53 28.61 17.20
CA VAL A 495 20.76 29.34 17.64
C VAL A 495 20.43 30.66 18.37
N LYS A 496 19.41 31.41 17.90
CA LYS A 496 18.96 32.64 18.59
C LYS A 496 18.46 32.36 20.00
N SER A 497 17.87 31.19 20.24
CA SER A 497 17.36 30.78 21.55
C SER A 497 18.48 30.28 22.47
N ASP A 498 19.31 29.35 21.98
CA ASP A 498 20.40 28.72 22.76
C ASP A 498 21.53 28.24 21.84
N PRO A 499 22.54 29.09 21.59
CA PRO A 499 23.65 28.75 20.71
C PRO A 499 24.54 27.63 21.25
N GLU A 500 24.62 27.45 22.58
CA GLU A 500 25.44 26.43 23.21
C GLU A 500 24.81 25.04 23.00
N SER A 501 23.51 24.89 23.30
CA SER A 501 22.78 23.66 23.10
C SER A 501 22.76 23.25 21.64
N PHE A 502 22.52 24.20 20.74
CA PHE A 502 22.55 23.97 19.28
C PHE A 502 23.92 23.45 18.83
N LEU A 503 25.01 24.13 19.15
CA LEU A 503 26.36 23.71 18.76
C LEU A 503 26.70 22.33 19.32
N ARG A 504 26.33 22.04 20.57
CA ARG A 504 26.51 20.72 21.18
C ARG A 504 25.83 19.64 20.40
N GLN A 505 24.55 19.79 20.12
CA GLN A 505 23.78 18.83 19.34
C GLN A 505 24.32 18.69 17.91
N ARG A 506 24.69 19.79 17.28
CA ARG A 506 25.25 19.80 15.93
C ARG A 506 26.60 19.09 15.83
N LEU A 507 27.48 19.29 16.79
CA LEU A 507 28.77 18.59 16.84
C LEU A 507 28.60 17.08 17.13
N MET A 508 27.69 16.72 18.03
CA MET A 508 27.35 15.30 18.25
C MET A 508 26.81 14.65 16.98
N ARG A 509 25.92 15.34 16.28
CA ARG A 509 25.34 14.86 15.03
C ARG A 509 26.38 14.74 13.92
N LEU A 510 27.32 15.68 13.87
CA LEU A 510 28.42 15.69 12.89
C LEU A 510 29.27 14.42 12.95
N LEU A 511 29.51 13.86 14.15
CA LEU A 511 30.30 12.64 14.32
C LEU A 511 29.67 11.40 13.70
N ARG A 512 28.35 11.41 13.44
CA ARG A 512 27.60 10.30 12.88
C ARG A 512 26.81 10.64 11.60
N GLU A 513 27.11 11.77 10.99
CA GLU A 513 26.28 12.34 9.91
C GLU A 513 26.10 11.38 8.72
N GLU A 514 27.16 10.70 8.29
CA GLU A 514 27.08 9.74 7.18
C GLU A 514 26.23 8.51 7.54
N LEU A 515 26.29 8.05 8.79
CA LEU A 515 25.43 6.98 9.27
C LEU A 515 23.97 7.46 9.32
N GLU A 516 23.71 8.68 9.79
CA GLU A 516 22.37 9.25 9.83
C GLU A 516 21.76 9.40 8.43
N GLN A 517 22.57 9.82 7.45
CA GLN A 517 22.12 9.88 6.04
C GLN A 517 21.80 8.49 5.51
N PHE A 518 22.61 7.48 5.82
CA PHE A 518 22.37 6.11 5.47
C PHE A 518 21.08 5.57 6.13
N GLU A 519 20.92 5.75 7.43
CA GLU A 519 19.74 5.33 8.19
C GLU A 519 18.46 5.98 7.66
N ARG A 520 18.53 7.29 7.39
CA ARG A 520 17.41 8.04 6.78
C ARG A 520 17.04 7.49 5.40
N PHE A 521 18.04 7.21 4.57
CA PHE A 521 17.83 6.62 3.24
C PHE A 521 17.16 5.24 3.36
N VAL A 522 17.70 4.35 4.20
CA VAL A 522 17.16 3.00 4.41
C VAL A 522 15.73 3.05 4.93
N LEU A 523 15.49 3.87 5.96
CA LEU A 523 14.15 4.02 6.54
C LEU A 523 13.13 4.49 5.52
N LEU A 524 13.42 5.55 4.75
CA LEU A 524 12.51 6.09 3.75
C LEU A 524 12.27 5.10 2.61
N GLN A 525 13.33 4.47 2.11
CA GLN A 525 13.24 3.51 1.00
C GLN A 525 12.37 2.29 1.39
N ILE A 526 12.59 1.73 2.57
CA ILE A 526 11.84 0.56 3.04
C ILE A 526 10.39 0.94 3.36
N LEU A 527 10.18 2.07 4.06
CA LEU A 527 8.84 2.54 4.40
C LEU A 527 8.00 2.80 3.15
N ASP A 528 8.57 3.53 2.18
CA ASP A 528 7.84 3.91 0.97
C ASP A 528 7.48 2.70 0.10
N GLN A 529 8.41 1.73 -0.02
CA GLN A 529 8.13 0.49 -0.74
C GLN A 529 7.07 -0.36 -0.01
N ALA A 530 7.22 -0.57 1.30
CA ALA A 530 6.28 -1.34 2.09
C ALA A 530 4.87 -0.73 2.07
N TRP A 531 4.77 0.60 2.07
CA TRP A 531 3.48 1.29 1.98
C TRP A 531 2.81 1.09 0.61
N LYS A 532 3.57 1.14 -0.48
CA LYS A 532 3.05 0.86 -1.83
C LYS A 532 2.51 -0.57 -1.92
N ASP A 533 3.28 -1.53 -1.43
CA ASP A 533 2.90 -2.95 -1.44
C ASP A 533 1.67 -3.19 -0.55
N HIS A 534 1.60 -2.50 0.59
CA HIS A 534 0.44 -2.56 1.48
C HIS A 534 -0.83 -1.99 0.84
N LEU A 535 -0.74 -0.84 0.16
CA LEU A 535 -1.88 -0.26 -0.56
C LEU A 535 -2.42 -1.24 -1.61
N HIS A 536 -1.51 -1.88 -2.37
CA HIS A 536 -1.91 -2.90 -3.35
C HIS A 536 -2.59 -4.10 -2.69
N SER A 537 -2.06 -4.60 -1.58
CA SER A 537 -2.67 -5.72 -0.82
C SER A 537 -4.04 -5.34 -0.26
N MET A 538 -4.22 -4.09 0.18
CA MET A 538 -5.51 -3.57 0.66
C MET A 538 -6.54 -3.48 -0.45
N ASP A 539 -6.16 -3.08 -1.67
CA ASP A 539 -7.06 -3.05 -2.81
C ASP A 539 -7.50 -4.47 -3.21
N GLN A 540 -6.57 -5.43 -3.28
CA GLN A 540 -6.89 -6.83 -3.55
C GLN A 540 -7.82 -7.43 -2.48
N MET A 541 -7.56 -7.11 -1.20
CA MET A 541 -8.42 -7.56 -0.11
C MET A 541 -9.82 -6.95 -0.21
N ARG A 542 -9.95 -5.67 -0.56
CA ARG A 542 -11.25 -4.99 -0.73
C ARG A 542 -12.11 -5.68 -1.81
N ASP A 543 -11.48 -6.08 -2.91
CA ASP A 543 -12.18 -6.76 -4.01
C ASP A 543 -12.63 -8.18 -3.62
N SER A 544 -11.82 -8.88 -2.82
CA SER A 544 -12.07 -10.27 -2.42
C SER A 544 -12.96 -10.42 -1.18
N ILE A 545 -13.00 -9.43 -0.28
CA ILE A 545 -13.65 -9.55 1.03
C ILE A 545 -15.17 -9.77 0.94
N SER A 546 -15.79 -9.30 -0.15
CA SER A 546 -17.23 -9.45 -0.38
C SER A 546 -17.66 -10.93 -0.45
N PHE A 547 -16.77 -11.83 -0.88
CA PHE A 547 -17.03 -13.27 -0.93
C PHE A 547 -17.19 -13.90 0.46
N ARG A 548 -16.67 -13.27 1.53
CA ARG A 548 -16.85 -13.78 2.89
C ARG A 548 -18.28 -13.67 3.41
N SER A 549 -19.15 -12.93 2.73
CA SER A 549 -20.59 -12.89 3.03
C SER A 549 -21.25 -14.26 2.88
N PHE A 550 -20.73 -15.16 2.03
CA PHE A 550 -21.20 -16.53 1.89
C PHE A 550 -21.04 -17.36 3.17
N SER A 551 -20.08 -16.99 4.03
CA SER A 551 -19.85 -17.63 5.34
C SER A 551 -20.63 -16.96 6.49
N GLN A 552 -21.67 -16.18 6.20
CA GLN A 552 -22.52 -15.45 7.17
C GLN A 552 -21.74 -14.43 8.03
N LYS A 553 -20.55 -14.01 7.59
CA LYS A 553 -19.76 -12.97 8.28
C LYS A 553 -20.03 -11.61 7.62
N ASP A 554 -20.08 -10.55 8.44
CA ASP A 554 -20.18 -9.19 7.91
C ASP A 554 -18.84 -8.79 7.23
N PRO A 555 -18.82 -8.57 5.91
CA PRO A 555 -17.59 -8.24 5.18
C PRO A 555 -16.87 -7.00 5.70
N ARG A 556 -17.59 -6.03 6.28
CA ARG A 556 -17.01 -4.79 6.82
C ARG A 556 -16.23 -5.06 8.10
N ILE A 557 -16.73 -5.93 8.98
CA ILE A 557 -16.03 -6.32 10.21
C ILE A 557 -14.78 -7.13 9.86
N GLU A 558 -14.91 -8.09 8.95
CA GLU A 558 -13.77 -8.90 8.48
C GLU A 558 -12.73 -8.00 7.78
N PHE A 559 -13.16 -7.01 6.98
CA PHE A 559 -12.26 -6.04 6.37
C PHE A 559 -11.45 -5.25 7.42
N LYS A 560 -12.12 -4.71 8.46
CA LYS A 560 -11.44 -3.98 9.53
C LYS A 560 -10.41 -4.85 10.27
N LYS A 561 -10.75 -6.11 10.55
CA LYS A 561 -9.87 -7.07 11.22
C LYS A 561 -8.67 -7.43 10.35
N GLU A 562 -8.92 -7.80 9.11
CA GLU A 562 -7.87 -8.23 8.18
C GLU A 562 -6.95 -7.07 7.78
N SER A 563 -7.51 -5.86 7.57
CA SER A 563 -6.72 -4.66 7.30
C SER A 563 -5.79 -4.30 8.45
N SER A 564 -6.25 -4.45 9.70
CA SER A 564 -5.41 -4.23 10.88
C SER A 564 -4.26 -5.24 10.97
N ARG A 565 -4.53 -6.53 10.64
CA ARG A 565 -3.52 -7.58 10.58
C ARG A 565 -2.46 -7.27 9.52
N LEU A 566 -2.88 -6.97 8.29
CA LEU A 566 -1.97 -6.64 7.18
C LEU A 566 -1.11 -5.41 7.48
N PHE A 567 -1.68 -4.39 8.12
CA PHE A 567 -0.92 -3.22 8.53
C PHE A 567 0.12 -3.53 9.62
N GLY A 568 -0.24 -4.38 10.58
CA GLY A 568 0.70 -4.89 11.60
C GLY A 568 1.84 -5.68 10.98
N GLU A 569 1.55 -6.56 10.03
CA GLU A 569 2.54 -7.36 9.30
C GLU A 569 3.47 -6.46 8.45
N MET A 570 2.91 -5.46 7.76
CA MET A 570 3.72 -4.48 7.04
C MET A 570 4.72 -3.77 7.97
N LEU A 571 4.26 -3.29 9.14
CA LEU A 571 5.16 -2.62 10.10
C LEU A 571 6.22 -3.57 10.67
N SER A 572 5.88 -4.82 10.91
CA SER A 572 6.82 -5.85 11.34
C SER A 572 7.88 -6.13 10.28
N ASN A 573 7.47 -6.28 9.02
CA ASN A 573 8.37 -6.48 7.89
C ASN A 573 9.30 -5.27 7.67
N VAL A 574 8.77 -4.04 7.82
CA VAL A 574 9.59 -2.81 7.77
C VAL A 574 10.66 -2.86 8.86
N ARG A 575 10.30 -3.18 10.09
CA ARG A 575 11.22 -3.28 11.21
C ARG A 575 12.31 -4.32 10.95
N GLU A 576 11.95 -5.53 10.55
CA GLU A 576 12.87 -6.62 10.25
C GLU A 576 13.88 -6.21 9.16
N ARG A 577 13.41 -5.66 8.04
CA ARG A 577 14.28 -5.22 6.94
C ARG A 577 15.20 -4.07 7.34
N VAL A 578 14.71 -3.11 8.12
CA VAL A 578 15.54 -2.01 8.62
C VAL A 578 16.61 -2.52 9.57
N THR A 579 16.27 -3.39 10.53
CA THR A 579 17.22 -3.92 11.50
C THR A 579 18.30 -4.79 10.84
N ASP A 580 17.96 -5.53 9.80
CA ASP A 580 18.93 -6.31 9.03
C ASP A 580 19.92 -5.41 8.26
N LEU A 581 19.41 -4.32 7.63
CA LEU A 581 20.24 -3.43 6.82
C LEU A 581 21.09 -2.46 7.65
N VAL A 582 20.63 -2.04 8.82
CA VAL A 582 21.34 -1.04 9.65
C VAL A 582 22.77 -1.48 9.98
N PHE A 583 23.01 -2.77 10.20
CA PHE A 583 24.37 -3.29 10.49
C PHE A 583 25.17 -3.67 9.25
N LYS A 584 24.51 -4.18 8.21
CA LYS A 584 25.17 -4.78 7.02
C LYS A 584 25.29 -3.83 5.84
N GLY A 585 24.33 -2.92 5.71
CA GLY A 585 24.25 -2.04 4.55
C GLY A 585 25.26 -0.89 4.61
N LYS A 586 25.64 -0.38 3.44
CA LYS A 586 26.41 0.86 3.31
C LYS A 586 25.97 1.61 2.07
N LEU A 587 26.06 2.95 2.12
CA LEU A 587 25.98 3.79 0.94
C LEU A 587 27.36 3.92 0.34
N SER A 588 27.47 3.77 -0.98
CA SER A 588 28.71 4.07 -1.67
C SER A 588 28.80 5.57 -1.90
N PRO A 589 29.93 6.22 -1.57
CA PRO A 589 30.15 7.62 -1.88
C PRO A 589 30.05 7.88 -3.38
N GLN A 590 29.49 9.03 -3.77
CA GLN A 590 29.45 9.40 -5.18
C GLN A 590 30.83 9.79 -5.68
N ALA A 591 31.17 9.33 -6.90
CA ALA A 591 32.36 9.79 -7.58
C ALA A 591 32.26 11.29 -7.88
N MET A 592 33.36 12.02 -7.74
CA MET A 592 33.45 13.42 -8.14
C MET A 592 33.19 13.55 -9.63
N ARG A 593 32.29 14.45 -10.02
CA ARG A 593 32.12 14.83 -11.44
C ARG A 593 33.10 15.96 -11.77
N PRO A 594 33.72 15.91 -12.95
CA PRO A 594 34.48 17.07 -13.41
C PRO A 594 33.53 18.28 -13.49
N PRO A 595 34.02 19.50 -13.18
CA PRO A 595 33.20 20.68 -13.32
C PRO A 595 32.74 20.78 -14.78
N THR A 596 31.44 20.67 -15.01
CA THR A 596 30.86 20.95 -16.33
C THR A 596 31.13 22.42 -16.63
N PRO A 597 31.72 22.73 -17.79
CA PRO A 597 31.86 24.13 -18.18
C PRO A 597 30.45 24.73 -18.20
N SER A 598 30.26 25.83 -17.48
CA SER A 598 29.02 26.57 -17.53
C SER A 598 28.85 27.16 -18.92
N VAL A 599 28.16 26.42 -19.80
CA VAL A 599 27.66 26.98 -21.06
C VAL A 599 26.55 27.94 -20.65
N VAL A 600 26.77 29.22 -20.90
CA VAL A 600 25.72 30.24 -20.80
C VAL A 600 24.71 29.91 -21.89
N THR A 601 23.64 29.23 -21.54
CA THR A 601 22.51 28.99 -22.42
C THR A 601 21.51 30.15 -22.32
N ASN A 602 20.94 30.54 -23.45
CA ASN A 602 19.94 31.59 -23.55
C ASN A 602 18.70 31.28 -22.68
N GLU A 603 18.05 32.31 -22.17
CA GLU A 603 16.88 32.22 -21.26
C GLU A 603 15.75 31.27 -21.74
N THR A 604 15.60 31.05 -23.03
CA THR A 604 14.63 30.14 -23.63
C THR A 604 14.92 28.63 -23.39
N GLU A 605 16.15 28.24 -23.10
CA GLU A 605 16.50 26.85 -22.78
C GLU A 605 16.37 26.57 -21.27
N ILE A 606 16.39 27.61 -20.41
CA ILE A 606 16.22 27.48 -18.97
C ILE A 606 14.80 27.05 -18.62
N ASP A 607 13.78 27.57 -19.32
CA ASP A 607 12.38 27.18 -19.11
C ASP A 607 12.10 25.73 -19.50
N GLN A 608 12.69 25.24 -20.59
CA GLN A 608 12.53 23.85 -21.00
C GLN A 608 13.29 22.86 -20.11
N THR A 609 14.35 23.32 -19.44
CA THR A 609 15.11 22.51 -18.49
C THR A 609 14.44 22.49 -17.12
N ALA A 610 13.80 23.58 -16.72
CA ALA A 610 12.99 23.66 -15.49
C ALA A 610 11.74 22.75 -15.56
N GLU A 611 11.10 22.66 -16.74
CA GLU A 611 9.95 21.76 -16.96
C GLU A 611 10.36 20.28 -16.93
N LYS A 612 11.56 19.95 -17.41
CA LYS A 612 12.13 18.59 -17.33
C LYS A 612 12.64 18.19 -15.94
N ILE A 613 12.97 19.16 -15.09
CA ILE A 613 13.38 18.92 -13.69
C ILE A 613 12.15 18.79 -12.78
N ALA A 614 10.99 19.31 -13.19
CA ALA A 614 9.73 19.19 -12.47
C ALA A 614 9.04 17.82 -12.65
N GLU A 615 9.43 17.01 -13.63
CA GLU A 615 9.04 15.61 -13.66
C GLU A 615 9.78 14.85 -12.55
N PRO A 616 9.09 14.16 -11.63
CA PRO A 616 9.76 13.34 -10.63
C PRO A 616 10.50 12.24 -11.38
N THR A 617 11.81 12.37 -11.51
CA THR A 617 12.68 11.28 -11.96
C THR A 617 12.57 10.16 -10.93
N ALA A 618 11.61 9.27 -11.16
CA ALA A 618 11.46 7.99 -10.47
C ALA A 618 12.58 7.00 -10.86
N SER A 619 13.76 7.51 -11.08
CA SER A 619 14.98 6.75 -11.38
C SER A 619 16.16 7.44 -10.72
N ALA A 620 16.07 7.68 -9.39
CA ALA A 620 17.27 7.55 -8.59
C ALA A 620 17.65 6.08 -8.70
N GLN A 621 18.56 5.77 -9.63
CA GLN A 621 19.19 4.46 -9.70
C GLN A 621 19.59 4.09 -8.28
N ILE A 622 19.01 3.01 -7.78
CA ILE A 622 19.39 2.36 -6.54
C ILE A 622 20.90 2.21 -6.60
N ALA A 623 21.63 3.08 -5.90
CA ALA A 623 23.01 2.80 -5.60
C ALA A 623 22.95 1.48 -4.83
N SER A 624 23.38 0.40 -5.47
CA SER A 624 23.26 -0.95 -4.96
C SER A 624 23.76 -0.96 -3.52
N VAL A 625 22.88 -1.32 -2.59
CA VAL A 625 23.29 -1.68 -1.24
C VAL A 625 24.16 -2.92 -1.43
N VAL A 626 25.47 -2.76 -1.35
CA VAL A 626 26.41 -3.86 -1.52
C VAL A 626 26.44 -4.63 -0.21
N PRO A 627 26.11 -5.95 -0.22
CA PRO A 627 26.21 -6.75 0.98
C PRO A 627 27.66 -6.77 1.49
N THR A 628 27.84 -6.78 2.80
CA THR A 628 29.17 -6.93 3.40
C THR A 628 29.75 -8.33 3.14
N GLN A 629 31.07 -8.48 3.19
CA GLN A 629 31.77 -9.76 2.95
C GLN A 629 31.24 -10.96 3.75
N ALA A 630 30.50 -10.73 4.84
CA ALA A 630 29.81 -11.77 5.59
C ALA A 630 28.68 -12.45 4.80
N GLN A 631 27.92 -11.67 3.99
CA GLN A 631 26.87 -12.23 3.15
C GLN A 631 27.41 -13.06 1.98
N GLU A 632 28.57 -12.67 1.44
CA GLU A 632 29.22 -13.47 0.38
C GLU A 632 29.70 -14.81 0.91
N ARG A 633 30.13 -14.88 2.18
CA ARG A 633 30.49 -16.15 2.82
C ARG A 633 29.30 -17.06 3.09
N ASP A 634 28.17 -16.50 3.51
CA ASP A 634 26.95 -17.28 3.76
C ASP A 634 26.36 -17.86 2.47
N ILE A 635 26.44 -17.11 1.36
CA ILE A 635 26.07 -17.60 0.03
C ILE A 635 27.03 -18.72 -0.43
N ALA A 636 28.35 -18.56 -0.21
CA ALA A 636 29.35 -19.55 -0.57
C ALA A 636 29.24 -20.82 0.29
N ILE A 637 28.87 -20.70 1.57
CA ILE A 637 28.64 -21.83 2.46
C ILE A 637 27.36 -22.60 2.08
N ALA A 638 26.31 -21.88 1.65
CA ALA A 638 25.06 -22.50 1.18
C ALA A 638 25.27 -23.26 -0.15
N GLU A 639 26.12 -22.75 -1.05
CA GLU A 639 26.51 -23.45 -2.28
C GLU A 639 27.38 -24.70 -2.03
N GLN A 640 28.25 -24.69 -1.00
CA GLN A 640 29.09 -25.84 -0.64
C GLN A 640 28.34 -26.93 0.14
N ALA A 641 27.26 -26.59 0.83
CA ALA A 641 26.43 -27.52 1.58
C ALA A 641 25.42 -28.32 0.73
N GLY A 642 25.38 -28.11 -0.59
CA GLY A 642 24.52 -28.88 -1.49
C GLY A 642 23.03 -28.64 -1.29
N ALA A 643 22.65 -27.67 -0.47
CA ALA A 643 21.27 -27.23 -0.38
C ALA A 643 20.92 -26.40 -1.64
N PRO A 644 19.81 -26.68 -2.32
CA PRO A 644 19.47 -25.93 -3.52
C PRO A 644 19.29 -24.47 -3.15
N ALA A 645 20.28 -23.65 -3.49
CA ALA A 645 20.32 -22.20 -3.24
C ALA A 645 19.12 -21.39 -3.82
N GLY A 646 18.23 -22.08 -4.52
CA GLY A 646 17.01 -21.52 -5.09
C GLY A 646 15.83 -21.36 -4.12
N ARG A 647 15.89 -21.90 -2.90
CA ARG A 647 14.72 -21.90 -2.02
C ARG A 647 14.66 -20.79 -0.98
N THR A 648 15.80 -20.25 -0.51
CA THR A 648 15.78 -19.16 0.49
C THR A 648 15.56 -17.76 -0.12
N ALA A 649 16.13 -17.49 -1.29
CA ALA A 649 15.84 -16.24 -2.01
C ALA A 649 14.54 -16.33 -2.84
N ALA A 650 14.18 -17.53 -3.34
CA ALA A 650 12.95 -17.77 -4.08
C ALA A 650 11.71 -17.90 -3.18
N ALA A 651 11.84 -18.27 -1.90
CA ALA A 651 10.71 -18.30 -0.98
C ALA A 651 10.22 -16.88 -0.62
N VAL A 652 11.10 -15.89 -0.59
CA VAL A 652 10.71 -14.48 -0.39
C VAL A 652 10.21 -13.86 -1.70
N ALA A 653 10.72 -14.30 -2.87
CA ALA A 653 10.25 -13.84 -4.17
C ALA A 653 9.06 -14.66 -4.72
N ALA A 654 8.91 -15.94 -4.32
CA ALA A 654 7.82 -16.81 -4.78
C ALA A 654 6.51 -16.62 -4.01
N SER A 655 6.53 -16.01 -2.82
CA SER A 655 5.30 -15.53 -2.18
C SER A 655 4.68 -14.32 -2.89
N GLY A 656 5.44 -13.66 -3.79
CA GLY A 656 4.97 -12.52 -4.59
C GLY A 656 4.63 -12.83 -6.07
N THR A 657 5.02 -13.98 -6.62
CA THR A 657 4.90 -14.25 -8.07
C THR A 657 4.17 -15.54 -8.45
N SER A 658 3.67 -16.31 -7.48
CA SER A 658 2.89 -17.53 -7.76
C SER A 658 1.38 -17.28 -8.00
N MET A 659 0.95 -16.02 -8.20
CA MET A 659 -0.46 -15.71 -8.53
C MET A 659 -0.70 -15.36 -10.00
N ASN A 660 0.23 -15.63 -10.93
CA ASN A 660 -0.01 -15.42 -12.36
C ASN A 660 -0.04 -16.69 -13.21
N ARG A 661 -0.39 -17.82 -12.60
CA ARG A 661 -1.17 -18.84 -13.28
C ARG A 661 -2.48 -18.92 -12.52
N ALA A 662 -3.49 -18.26 -13.09
CA ALA A 662 -4.87 -18.59 -12.76
C ALA A 662 -4.95 -20.13 -12.80
N PRO A 663 -5.30 -20.80 -11.70
CA PRO A 663 -5.83 -22.13 -11.83
C PRO A 663 -6.96 -21.95 -12.83
N LYS A 664 -7.08 -22.82 -13.82
CA LYS A 664 -8.35 -23.01 -14.51
C LYS A 664 -9.33 -23.20 -13.37
N VAL A 665 -10.06 -22.12 -13.06
CA VAL A 665 -11.22 -22.22 -12.20
C VAL A 665 -12.16 -23.08 -12.99
N VAL A 666 -12.16 -24.35 -12.70
CA VAL A 666 -13.33 -25.16 -12.88
C VAL A 666 -14.31 -24.54 -11.89
N VAL A 667 -15.08 -23.59 -12.39
CA VAL A 667 -16.21 -23.04 -11.68
C VAL A 667 -17.08 -24.28 -11.40
N PRO A 668 -17.33 -24.68 -10.15
CA PRO A 668 -18.35 -25.66 -9.88
C PRO A 668 -19.65 -25.00 -10.34
N ILE A 669 -20.17 -25.45 -11.45
CA ILE A 669 -21.50 -25.10 -11.96
C ILE A 669 -22.50 -25.80 -11.02
N GLY A 670 -22.73 -25.15 -9.86
CA GLY A 670 -23.56 -25.73 -8.82
C GLY A 670 -23.92 -24.72 -7.72
N GLY A 671 -24.26 -23.48 -8.12
CA GLY A 671 -25.09 -22.59 -7.28
C GLY A 671 -26.53 -22.76 -7.74
N PRO A 672 -27.56 -22.57 -6.89
CA PRO A 672 -28.95 -22.80 -7.25
C PRO A 672 -29.46 -21.73 -8.21
N MET A 673 -29.10 -21.80 -9.47
CA MET A 673 -29.99 -21.30 -10.52
C MET A 673 -31.13 -22.31 -10.64
N ALA A 674 -32.34 -21.84 -10.32
CA ALA A 674 -33.58 -22.61 -10.51
C ALA A 674 -33.86 -22.78 -12.01
N VAL A 675 -33.00 -23.57 -12.68
CA VAL A 675 -33.21 -23.99 -14.06
C VAL A 675 -33.98 -25.31 -14.03
N GLY A 676 -35.14 -25.32 -14.59
CA GLY A 676 -35.97 -26.53 -14.68
C GLY A 676 -35.23 -27.65 -15.44
N ARG A 677 -35.36 -28.90 -14.97
CA ARG A 677 -34.70 -30.07 -15.58
C ARG A 677 -34.92 -30.21 -17.10
N ASN A 678 -36.02 -29.66 -17.64
CA ASN A 678 -36.39 -29.69 -19.03
C ASN A 678 -36.07 -28.42 -19.82
N GLU A 679 -35.50 -27.38 -19.19
CA GLU A 679 -35.10 -26.16 -19.85
C GLU A 679 -33.76 -26.30 -20.56
N ASN A 680 -33.46 -25.39 -21.50
CA ASN A 680 -32.21 -25.40 -22.22
C ASN A 680 -31.02 -25.10 -21.26
N CYS A 681 -29.95 -25.85 -21.42
CA CYS A 681 -28.80 -25.73 -20.56
C CYS A 681 -28.13 -24.36 -20.71
N PRO A 682 -27.87 -23.63 -19.60
CA PRO A 682 -27.26 -22.31 -19.63
C PRO A 682 -25.79 -22.29 -20.14
N CYS A 683 -25.18 -23.48 -20.32
CA CYS A 683 -23.84 -23.60 -20.92
C CYS A 683 -23.79 -23.33 -22.43
N GLY A 684 -24.92 -23.05 -23.08
CA GLY A 684 -25.00 -22.77 -24.53
C GLY A 684 -24.90 -23.98 -25.43
N SER A 685 -24.96 -25.20 -24.89
CA SER A 685 -24.85 -26.45 -25.67
C SER A 685 -26.10 -26.82 -26.54
N GLY A 686 -27.18 -26.05 -26.40
CA GLY A 686 -28.46 -26.34 -27.08
C GLY A 686 -29.21 -27.59 -26.58
N LYS A 687 -28.66 -28.32 -25.59
CA LYS A 687 -29.28 -29.51 -24.98
C LYS A 687 -30.09 -29.13 -23.74
N LYS A 688 -31.07 -29.93 -23.37
CA LYS A 688 -31.83 -29.76 -22.12
C LYS A 688 -30.91 -29.96 -20.91
N TYR A 689 -31.13 -29.19 -19.81
CA TYR A 689 -30.27 -29.19 -18.61
C TYR A 689 -30.02 -30.62 -18.08
N LYS A 690 -31.04 -31.49 -18.03
CA LYS A 690 -30.91 -32.91 -17.62
C LYS A 690 -30.04 -33.78 -18.55
N GLN A 691 -29.75 -33.33 -19.75
CA GLN A 691 -28.96 -34.06 -20.76
C GLN A 691 -27.57 -33.43 -20.97
N CYS A 692 -27.24 -32.38 -20.18
CA CYS A 692 -25.99 -31.66 -20.24
C CYS A 692 -25.42 -31.46 -18.82
N CYS A 693 -25.35 -30.26 -18.28
CA CYS A 693 -24.77 -29.96 -16.98
C CYS A 693 -25.60 -30.51 -15.79
N GLY A 694 -26.82 -30.90 -15.98
CA GLY A 694 -27.68 -31.53 -14.98
C GLY A 694 -27.75 -33.05 -15.07
N LYS A 695 -26.87 -33.71 -15.83
CA LYS A 695 -26.72 -35.15 -15.86
C LYS A 695 -25.88 -35.54 -14.63
N LYS A 696 -26.56 -36.19 -13.64
CA LYS A 696 -25.86 -36.87 -12.55
C LYS A 696 -25.39 -38.21 -13.08
#